data_7074f7fd452d761fca79d7d7d634866e
#
_entry.id   7074f7fd452d761fca79d7d7d634866e
#
_cell.length_a   1.000
_cell.length_b   1.000
_cell.length_c   1.000
_cell.angle_alpha   90.00
_cell.angle_beta   90.00
_cell.angle_gamma   90.00
#
_symmetry.space_group_name_H-M   'P 1'
#
loop_
_entity.id
_entity.type
_entity.pdbx_description
1 polymer ?
#
loop_
_entity_poly.entity_id
_entity_poly.type
_entity_poly.pdbx_seq_one_letter_code
_entity_poly.pdbx_strand_id
1 'polypeptide(L)'
;MTEITAPKSAITAEQFADEIREQLKYTQGVTVEQAKPADVYVAASAAVRRHLMDSWFKTQSDMVNGNTKAVGYLSAEFLMGKQLRNALLNAGLTEQFNAAVKELGFSVQDVVNAEHEPGLGNGGLGRLAACFIDSLASLGVPAFGYGIQYKYGIFEQKFDENGKQIETPDYWLTNEEPWGHIDYNRDQKVSFGGEVVEENGKKVWKPAWSVRAVPVDYMVPGYASGRVNTLRLWTAKSYDEFDLLTFNKSEYLDAVKPQVEAENISKILYPEDSTPQGKALRLEQQYFFVSASIHDAIRVFYPGQDKPDLTTFADKITFQLNDTHPVIGIPELMRVLMDEYGYDWDTAWTVTNKTFNYTCHTLLPEALEVWPSKLIGELLPRHLEIIEKIQDQFAAELKTKGVDEATIKDMAIYTGDSVRMAYLATYGGSHVNGVAELHSQLLKDVTLKNFSDVYPDKFTNVTNGVTPRRFVKLANPRLSDLITEGLGTDKWVSDLELLKGLEPLAADDEFVKKFAAVKQANKVDFANYAKREYGFDIDPNTMINTMVKRLHEYKRQALKILAVIARYADIKSGKISADDVMPRTIVFGAKAAPGYYLAKQTIQLINNVARVINNDPDVKGKLNVYFPWNYNIRLAQHLIPATDLDEQISQAGKEASGTGNMKFALNGAMTVGTLDGANVEIRERVGAENFFLFGMTVDEVDALYAEGYEPKKYYEADPRLKAAIDMVADGTFSNGDKTVYEDLVHDWLTKDWFMTLADFGAYTAIQSEIEALYAQPLEWNRKALINVANSGYFSSDRSMEDYLERIWKTGPLA
;
A
#
# COMPACT_ATOMS: atom_id res chain seq x y z
N MET A 1 7.52 -9.85 -30.19
CA MET A 1 6.60 -9.12 -29.30
C MET A 1 5.30 -8.94 -30.07
N THR A 2 4.19 -9.49 -29.57
CA THR A 2 2.86 -9.26 -30.13
C THR A 2 2.53 -7.78 -29.97
N GLU A 3 2.01 -7.13 -31.01
CA GLU A 3 1.57 -5.74 -30.91
C GLU A 3 0.48 -5.61 -29.85
N ILE A 4 0.81 -4.97 -28.73
CA ILE A 4 -0.17 -4.67 -27.66
C ILE A 4 -0.89 -3.38 -28.08
N THR A 5 -2.12 -3.52 -28.52
CA THR A 5 -3.04 -2.40 -28.81
C THR A 5 -4.06 -2.30 -27.68
N ALA A 6 -4.64 -1.11 -27.47
CA ALA A 6 -5.72 -0.93 -26.51
C ALA A 6 -6.81 -2.00 -26.68
N PRO A 7 -7.31 -2.59 -25.58
CA PRO A 7 -8.32 -3.64 -25.69
C PRO A 7 -9.59 -3.09 -26.32
N LYS A 8 -10.13 -3.81 -27.31
CA LYS A 8 -11.42 -3.47 -27.96
C LYS A 8 -12.40 -4.60 -27.71
N SER A 9 -13.53 -4.28 -27.11
CA SER A 9 -14.63 -5.21 -26.94
C SER A 9 -15.43 -5.36 -28.24
N ALA A 10 -15.92 -6.58 -28.49
CA ALA A 10 -16.82 -6.84 -29.62
C ALA A 10 -18.28 -6.43 -29.32
N ILE A 11 -18.62 -6.09 -28.08
CA ILE A 11 -19.98 -5.71 -27.67
C ILE A 11 -20.28 -4.26 -28.05
N THR A 12 -21.54 -4.01 -28.50
CA THR A 12 -22.04 -2.65 -28.74
C THR A 12 -22.54 -2.00 -27.46
N ALA A 13 -22.69 -0.66 -27.46
CA ALA A 13 -23.26 0.08 -26.33
C ALA A 13 -24.71 -0.36 -26.03
N GLU A 14 -25.50 -0.62 -27.05
CA GLU A 14 -26.88 -1.10 -26.95
C GLU A 14 -26.94 -2.48 -26.26
N GLN A 15 -26.09 -3.41 -26.71
CA GLN A 15 -26.01 -4.73 -26.09
C GLN A 15 -25.59 -4.62 -24.62
N PHE A 16 -24.64 -3.73 -24.29
CA PHE A 16 -24.23 -3.52 -22.91
C PHE A 16 -25.36 -2.88 -22.07
N ALA A 17 -26.15 -1.96 -22.66
CA ALA A 17 -27.33 -1.39 -22.01
C ALA A 17 -28.40 -2.46 -21.73
N ASP A 18 -28.61 -3.39 -22.66
CA ASP A 18 -29.53 -4.51 -22.49
C ASP A 18 -29.08 -5.45 -21.37
N GLU A 19 -27.78 -5.73 -21.26
CA GLU A 19 -27.26 -6.52 -20.15
C GLU A 19 -27.46 -5.82 -18.79
N ILE A 20 -27.29 -4.50 -18.72
CA ILE A 20 -27.60 -3.73 -17.50
C ILE A 20 -29.12 -3.83 -17.18
N ARG A 21 -30.02 -3.70 -18.19
CA ARG A 21 -31.46 -3.85 -18.01
C ARG A 21 -31.82 -5.25 -17.48
N GLU A 22 -31.19 -6.30 -18.02
CA GLU A 22 -31.38 -7.67 -17.55
C GLU A 22 -30.97 -7.84 -16.09
N GLN A 23 -29.81 -7.33 -15.72
CA GLN A 23 -29.32 -7.38 -14.34
C GLN A 23 -30.22 -6.61 -13.37
N LEU A 24 -30.66 -5.41 -13.73
CA LEU A 24 -31.63 -4.65 -12.95
C LEU A 24 -32.91 -5.45 -12.73
N LYS A 25 -33.48 -5.96 -13.82
CA LYS A 25 -34.81 -6.61 -13.78
C LYS A 25 -34.78 -7.98 -13.10
N TYR A 26 -33.83 -8.86 -13.52
CA TYR A 26 -33.88 -10.27 -13.13
C TYR A 26 -33.01 -10.62 -11.92
N THR A 27 -32.02 -9.78 -11.61
CA THR A 27 -31.14 -9.99 -10.45
C THR A 27 -31.52 -9.11 -9.27
N GLN A 28 -31.83 -7.83 -9.53
CA GLN A 28 -32.14 -6.89 -8.46
C GLN A 28 -33.65 -6.65 -8.28
N GLY A 29 -34.50 -7.03 -9.23
CA GLY A 29 -35.95 -6.84 -9.15
C GLY A 29 -36.41 -5.40 -9.32
N VAL A 30 -35.62 -4.57 -10.05
CA VAL A 30 -35.85 -3.14 -10.24
C VAL A 30 -35.97 -2.83 -11.72
N THR A 31 -36.93 -1.98 -12.10
CA THR A 31 -37.00 -1.47 -13.50
C THR A 31 -36.08 -0.26 -13.66
N VAL A 32 -35.75 0.10 -14.90
CA VAL A 32 -34.89 1.27 -15.19
C VAL A 32 -35.50 2.57 -14.61
N GLU A 33 -36.81 2.72 -14.66
CA GLU A 33 -37.52 3.89 -14.15
C GLU A 33 -37.50 3.98 -12.61
N GLN A 34 -37.31 2.85 -11.93
CA GLN A 34 -37.24 2.76 -10.47
C GLN A 34 -35.78 2.81 -9.96
N ALA A 35 -34.85 2.50 -10.86
CA ALA A 35 -33.44 2.35 -10.49
C ALA A 35 -32.80 3.67 -10.02
N LYS A 36 -31.91 3.54 -9.05
CA LYS A 36 -31.01 4.60 -8.59
C LYS A 36 -29.61 4.39 -9.18
N PRO A 37 -28.72 5.39 -9.14
CA PRO A 37 -27.36 5.22 -9.60
C PRO A 37 -26.62 4.01 -8.98
N ALA A 38 -26.92 3.67 -7.70
CA ALA A 38 -26.38 2.50 -7.03
C ALA A 38 -26.82 1.18 -7.66
N ASP A 39 -28.10 1.07 -8.03
CA ASP A 39 -28.65 -0.14 -8.70
C ASP A 39 -27.99 -0.33 -10.06
N VAL A 40 -27.82 0.78 -10.81
CA VAL A 40 -27.13 0.77 -12.12
C VAL A 40 -25.64 0.40 -11.96
N TYR A 41 -24.98 0.88 -10.91
CA TYR A 41 -23.60 0.49 -10.59
C TYR A 41 -23.47 -1.02 -10.38
N VAL A 42 -24.34 -1.61 -9.57
CA VAL A 42 -24.33 -3.06 -9.31
C VAL A 42 -24.61 -3.85 -10.58
N ALA A 43 -25.62 -3.44 -11.35
CA ALA A 43 -25.98 -4.09 -12.61
C ALA A 43 -24.85 -4.01 -13.65
N ALA A 44 -24.23 -2.85 -13.80
CA ALA A 44 -23.12 -2.64 -14.74
C ALA A 44 -21.88 -3.44 -14.31
N SER A 45 -21.58 -3.51 -13.01
CA SER A 45 -20.48 -4.31 -12.48
C SER A 45 -20.68 -5.80 -12.73
N ALA A 46 -21.91 -6.30 -12.56
CA ALA A 46 -22.25 -7.68 -12.90
C ALA A 46 -22.12 -7.97 -14.40
N ALA A 47 -22.52 -7.04 -15.27
CA ALA A 47 -22.31 -7.13 -16.71
C ALA A 47 -20.81 -7.18 -17.07
N VAL A 48 -19.98 -6.31 -16.48
CA VAL A 48 -18.51 -6.35 -16.67
C VAL A 48 -17.94 -7.70 -16.24
N ARG A 49 -18.31 -8.21 -15.07
CA ARG A 49 -17.86 -9.52 -14.60
C ARG A 49 -18.21 -10.63 -15.58
N ARG A 50 -19.41 -10.62 -16.17
CA ARG A 50 -19.82 -11.58 -17.19
C ARG A 50 -18.83 -11.61 -18.35
N HIS A 51 -18.40 -10.47 -18.86
CA HIS A 51 -17.42 -10.37 -19.93
C HIS A 51 -16.00 -10.82 -19.54
N LEU A 52 -15.66 -10.80 -18.26
CA LEU A 52 -14.36 -11.27 -17.76
C LEU A 52 -14.34 -12.79 -17.48
N MET A 53 -15.50 -13.43 -17.36
CA MET A 53 -15.62 -14.80 -16.85
C MET A 53 -14.92 -15.84 -17.71
N ASP A 54 -15.09 -15.79 -19.03
CA ASP A 54 -14.47 -16.74 -19.94
C ASP A 54 -12.93 -16.64 -19.92
N SER A 55 -12.43 -15.42 -19.89
CA SER A 55 -10.98 -15.17 -19.76
C SER A 55 -10.44 -15.62 -18.38
N TRP A 56 -11.24 -15.48 -17.33
CA TRP A 56 -10.90 -15.94 -16.00
C TRP A 56 -10.79 -17.47 -15.93
N PHE A 57 -11.80 -18.20 -16.43
CA PHE A 57 -11.74 -19.66 -16.52
C PHE A 57 -10.59 -20.14 -17.40
N LYS A 58 -10.39 -19.48 -18.56
CA LYS A 58 -9.26 -19.81 -19.42
C LYS A 58 -7.92 -19.62 -18.72
N THR A 59 -7.73 -18.51 -18.01
CA THR A 59 -6.48 -18.23 -17.27
C THR A 59 -6.24 -19.29 -16.20
N GLN A 60 -7.28 -19.69 -15.44
CA GLN A 60 -7.15 -20.74 -14.43
C GLN A 60 -6.83 -22.10 -15.06
N SER A 61 -7.51 -22.46 -16.15
CA SER A 61 -7.22 -23.70 -16.86
C SER A 61 -5.80 -23.75 -17.42
N ASP A 62 -5.36 -22.67 -18.07
CA ASP A 62 -4.00 -22.59 -18.63
C ASP A 62 -2.94 -22.65 -17.55
N MET A 63 -3.21 -22.08 -16.37
CA MET A 63 -2.31 -22.12 -15.22
C MET A 63 -2.14 -23.53 -14.64
N VAL A 64 -3.23 -24.28 -14.50
CA VAL A 64 -3.21 -25.64 -13.94
C VAL A 64 -2.59 -26.64 -14.93
N ASN A 65 -2.95 -26.53 -16.20
CA ASN A 65 -2.53 -27.46 -17.25
C ASN A 65 -1.22 -27.09 -17.93
N GLY A 66 -0.74 -25.84 -17.73
CA GLY A 66 0.50 -25.37 -18.32
C GLY A 66 1.74 -25.77 -17.51
N ASN A 67 2.91 -25.49 -18.10
CA ASN A 67 4.20 -25.69 -17.44
C ASN A 67 4.75 -24.38 -16.84
N THR A 68 4.00 -23.29 -16.87
CA THR A 68 4.41 -21.99 -16.32
C THR A 68 4.16 -21.98 -14.82
N LYS A 69 5.20 -21.72 -14.05
CA LYS A 69 5.10 -21.60 -12.59
C LYS A 69 4.30 -20.34 -12.24
N ALA A 70 3.28 -20.51 -11.40
CA ALA A 70 2.45 -19.40 -10.93
C ALA A 70 3.12 -18.63 -9.78
N VAL A 71 2.64 -17.40 -9.56
CA VAL A 71 3.04 -16.55 -8.44
C VAL A 71 1.90 -16.47 -7.43
N GLY A 72 2.18 -16.82 -6.18
CA GLY A 72 1.29 -16.55 -5.04
C GLY A 72 1.80 -15.32 -4.29
N TYR A 73 1.14 -14.18 -4.44
CA TYR A 73 1.51 -12.94 -3.74
C TYR A 73 0.77 -12.86 -2.41
N LEU A 74 1.47 -13.15 -1.31
CA LEU A 74 0.92 -13.18 0.04
C LEU A 74 1.04 -11.80 0.69
N SER A 75 -0.08 -11.13 0.94
CA SER A 75 -0.10 -9.80 1.56
C SER A 75 -1.22 -9.66 2.58
N ALA A 76 -0.92 -9.05 3.73
CA ALA A 76 -1.93 -8.72 4.73
C ALA A 76 -2.90 -7.64 4.25
N GLU A 77 -2.52 -6.84 3.24
CA GLU A 77 -3.33 -5.74 2.72
C GLU A 77 -3.26 -5.63 1.20
N PHE A 78 -4.39 -5.25 0.59
CA PHE A 78 -4.53 -4.94 -0.83
C PHE A 78 -5.36 -3.66 -0.98
N LEU A 79 -4.70 -2.53 -1.17
CA LEU A 79 -5.37 -1.23 -1.35
C LEU A 79 -5.80 -1.05 -2.81
N MET A 80 -6.90 -1.71 -3.18
CA MET A 80 -7.36 -1.86 -4.56
C MET A 80 -7.87 -0.55 -5.18
N GLY A 81 -8.52 0.30 -4.40
CA GLY A 81 -9.31 1.41 -4.94
C GLY A 81 -10.61 0.91 -5.57
N LYS A 82 -11.39 1.81 -6.14
CA LYS A 82 -12.62 1.48 -6.87
C LYS A 82 -12.32 0.58 -8.07
N GLN A 83 -13.14 -0.45 -8.29
CA GLN A 83 -12.86 -1.50 -9.25
C GLN A 83 -13.51 -1.25 -10.62
N LEU A 84 -14.73 -0.68 -10.67
CA LEU A 84 -15.51 -0.55 -11.90
C LEU A 84 -14.72 0.10 -13.05
N ARG A 85 -14.22 1.31 -12.85
CA ARG A 85 -13.48 2.03 -13.90
C ARG A 85 -12.20 1.32 -14.33
N ASN A 86 -11.50 0.69 -13.38
CA ASN A 86 -10.29 -0.05 -13.70
C ASN A 86 -10.59 -1.32 -14.50
N ALA A 87 -11.65 -2.04 -14.13
CA ALA A 87 -12.10 -3.22 -14.87
C ALA A 87 -12.57 -2.86 -16.27
N LEU A 88 -13.35 -1.77 -16.42
CA LEU A 88 -13.79 -1.25 -17.73
C LEU A 88 -12.61 -0.88 -18.64
N LEU A 89 -11.59 -0.19 -18.09
CA LEU A 89 -10.39 0.16 -18.83
C LEU A 89 -9.65 -1.09 -19.32
N ASN A 90 -9.37 -2.02 -18.41
CA ASN A 90 -8.59 -3.20 -18.72
C ASN A 90 -9.34 -4.18 -19.64
N ALA A 91 -10.67 -4.22 -19.56
CA ALA A 91 -11.55 -5.02 -20.44
C ALA A 91 -11.88 -4.33 -21.78
N GLY A 92 -11.52 -3.05 -21.96
CA GLY A 92 -11.86 -2.29 -23.16
C GLY A 92 -13.35 -1.96 -23.32
N LEU A 93 -14.08 -1.81 -22.21
CA LEU A 93 -15.52 -1.57 -22.14
C LEU A 93 -15.92 -0.13 -21.76
N THR A 94 -14.95 0.78 -21.62
CA THR A 94 -15.20 2.13 -21.09
C THR A 94 -16.18 2.92 -21.96
N GLU A 95 -16.02 2.90 -23.28
CA GLU A 95 -16.89 3.63 -24.19
C GLU A 95 -18.32 3.08 -24.18
N GLN A 96 -18.45 1.73 -24.24
CA GLN A 96 -19.74 1.04 -24.21
C GLN A 96 -20.49 1.34 -22.91
N PHE A 97 -19.81 1.27 -21.77
CA PHE A 97 -20.37 1.63 -20.47
C PHE A 97 -20.87 3.07 -20.44
N ASN A 98 -20.04 4.03 -20.85
CA ASN A 98 -20.40 5.45 -20.85
C ASN A 98 -21.63 5.73 -21.73
N ALA A 99 -21.71 5.10 -22.91
CA ALA A 99 -22.85 5.24 -23.81
C ALA A 99 -24.11 4.55 -23.25
N ALA A 100 -23.97 3.32 -22.76
CA ALA A 100 -25.09 2.56 -22.18
C ALA A 100 -25.73 3.27 -20.97
N VAL A 101 -24.91 3.77 -20.04
CA VAL A 101 -25.40 4.50 -18.85
C VAL A 101 -26.18 5.76 -19.25
N LYS A 102 -25.70 6.49 -20.28
CA LYS A 102 -26.40 7.67 -20.82
C LYS A 102 -27.72 7.29 -21.51
N GLU A 103 -27.73 6.20 -22.28
CA GLU A 103 -28.94 5.67 -22.91
C GLU A 103 -30.00 5.29 -21.88
N LEU A 104 -29.57 4.74 -20.74
CA LEU A 104 -30.47 4.43 -19.63
C LEU A 104 -30.96 5.66 -18.87
N GLY A 105 -30.49 6.87 -19.19
CA GLY A 105 -30.91 8.13 -18.60
C GLY A 105 -30.15 8.53 -17.32
N PHE A 106 -29.00 7.90 -17.04
CA PHE A 106 -28.21 8.18 -15.84
C PHE A 106 -26.94 8.99 -16.12
N SER A 107 -26.51 9.71 -15.10
CA SER A 107 -25.17 10.32 -15.08
C SER A 107 -24.10 9.27 -14.86
N VAL A 108 -23.13 9.18 -15.76
CA VAL A 108 -21.98 8.26 -15.61
C VAL A 108 -21.24 8.54 -14.29
N GLN A 109 -21.08 9.81 -13.95
CA GLN A 109 -20.39 10.20 -12.72
C GLN A 109 -21.14 9.75 -11.46
N ASP A 110 -22.47 9.81 -11.44
CA ASP A 110 -23.27 9.39 -10.29
C ASP A 110 -23.23 7.87 -10.12
N VAL A 111 -23.28 7.12 -11.21
CA VAL A 111 -23.13 5.65 -11.20
C VAL A 111 -21.74 5.25 -10.66
N VAL A 112 -20.68 5.86 -11.16
CA VAL A 112 -19.31 5.58 -10.70
C VAL A 112 -19.09 6.01 -9.25
N ASN A 113 -19.74 7.09 -8.80
CA ASN A 113 -19.64 7.55 -7.42
C ASN A 113 -20.36 6.63 -6.43
N ALA A 114 -21.34 5.87 -6.88
CA ALA A 114 -22.07 4.92 -6.03
C ALA A 114 -21.21 3.76 -5.52
N GLU A 115 -20.05 3.47 -6.18
CA GLU A 115 -19.12 2.46 -5.70
C GLU A 115 -18.44 2.88 -4.40
N HIS A 116 -18.44 2.02 -3.39
CA HIS A 116 -17.62 2.14 -2.19
C HIS A 116 -16.21 1.60 -2.45
N GLU A 117 -15.20 2.33 -1.99
CA GLU A 117 -13.81 1.88 -2.08
C GLU A 117 -13.53 0.83 -1.01
N PRO A 118 -12.97 -0.35 -1.36
CA PRO A 118 -12.62 -1.37 -0.37
C PRO A 118 -11.53 -0.90 0.59
N GLY A 119 -11.82 -0.91 1.89
CA GLY A 119 -10.87 -0.54 2.96
C GLY A 119 -9.83 -1.62 3.28
N LEU A 120 -9.38 -2.37 2.28
CA LEU A 120 -8.53 -3.56 2.43
C LEU A 120 -7.04 -3.26 2.50
N GLY A 121 -6.66 -2.01 2.65
CA GLY A 121 -5.27 -1.58 2.78
C GLY A 121 -5.13 -0.24 3.48
N ASN A 122 -3.93 0.04 3.95
CA ASN A 122 -3.62 1.25 4.70
C ASN A 122 -2.81 2.26 3.88
N GLY A 123 -1.74 1.80 3.22
CA GLY A 123 -0.78 2.70 2.60
C GLY A 123 0.06 2.06 1.51
N GLY A 124 1.37 2.35 1.51
CA GLY A 124 2.31 1.95 0.47
C GLY A 124 2.37 0.46 0.21
N LEU A 125 2.44 -0.36 1.27
CA LEU A 125 2.52 -1.82 1.17
C LEU A 125 1.30 -2.43 0.47
N GLY A 126 0.09 -2.03 0.88
CA GLY A 126 -1.15 -2.53 0.28
C GLY A 126 -1.38 -2.00 -1.13
N ARG A 127 -0.98 -0.74 -1.42
CA ARG A 127 -1.09 -0.23 -2.79
C ARG A 127 -0.06 -0.87 -3.72
N LEU A 128 1.14 -1.17 -3.22
CA LEU A 128 2.14 -1.92 -3.99
C LEU A 128 1.60 -3.29 -4.40
N ALA A 129 1.04 -4.04 -3.45
CA ALA A 129 0.41 -5.33 -3.74
C ALA A 129 -0.67 -5.22 -4.83
N ALA A 130 -1.53 -4.19 -4.76
CA ALA A 130 -2.56 -3.94 -5.75
C ALA A 130 -1.98 -3.55 -7.13
N CYS A 131 -0.90 -2.77 -7.20
CA CYS A 131 -0.22 -2.48 -8.46
C CYS A 131 0.43 -3.74 -9.05
N PHE A 132 1.02 -4.58 -8.23
CA PHE A 132 1.71 -5.78 -8.68
C PHE A 132 0.75 -6.83 -9.26
N ILE A 133 -0.41 -7.06 -8.65
CA ILE A 133 -1.39 -7.98 -9.22
C ILE A 133 -2.01 -7.45 -10.53
N ASP A 134 -2.19 -6.13 -10.68
CA ASP A 134 -2.57 -5.50 -11.95
C ASP A 134 -1.51 -5.73 -13.02
N SER A 135 -0.24 -5.51 -12.69
CA SER A 135 0.87 -5.71 -13.60
C SER A 135 1.08 -7.17 -13.99
N LEU A 136 0.97 -8.10 -13.04
CA LEU A 136 1.07 -9.54 -13.34
C LEU A 136 -0.02 -9.98 -14.34
N ALA A 137 -1.26 -9.51 -14.14
CA ALA A 137 -2.34 -9.80 -15.08
C ALA A 137 -2.08 -9.15 -16.45
N SER A 138 -1.58 -7.91 -16.49
CA SER A 138 -1.29 -7.18 -17.72
C SER A 138 -0.11 -7.77 -18.51
N LEU A 139 0.87 -8.32 -17.81
CA LEU A 139 1.99 -9.06 -18.41
C LEU A 139 1.64 -10.51 -18.78
N GLY A 140 0.42 -10.95 -18.49
CA GLY A 140 -0.03 -12.32 -18.78
C GLY A 140 0.56 -13.39 -17.87
N VAL A 141 1.13 -13.01 -16.73
CA VAL A 141 1.75 -13.93 -15.76
C VAL A 141 0.67 -14.55 -14.88
N PRO A 142 0.63 -15.90 -14.73
CA PRO A 142 -0.35 -16.55 -13.86
C PRO A 142 -0.07 -16.23 -12.39
N ALA A 143 -1.05 -15.65 -11.71
CA ALA A 143 -0.87 -15.25 -10.33
C ALA A 143 -2.16 -15.32 -9.50
N PHE A 144 -1.95 -15.59 -8.20
CA PHE A 144 -2.93 -15.34 -7.15
C PHE A 144 -2.43 -14.24 -6.23
N GLY A 145 -3.27 -13.24 -5.94
CA GLY A 145 -3.13 -12.46 -4.71
C GLY A 145 -3.84 -13.21 -3.58
N TYR A 146 -3.21 -13.34 -2.43
CA TYR A 146 -3.78 -13.97 -1.24
C TYR A 146 -3.76 -13.02 -0.05
N GLY A 147 -4.89 -12.86 0.62
CA GLY A 147 -5.03 -12.01 1.78
C GLY A 147 -6.29 -12.27 2.57
N ILE A 148 -6.77 -11.29 3.31
CA ILE A 148 -7.99 -11.37 4.13
C ILE A 148 -9.02 -10.37 3.61
N GLN A 149 -10.29 -10.79 3.54
CA GLN A 149 -11.42 -9.89 3.33
C GLN A 149 -11.86 -9.30 4.67
N TYR A 150 -11.31 -8.15 5.02
CA TYR A 150 -11.66 -7.48 6.28
C TYR A 150 -13.05 -6.84 6.18
N LYS A 151 -13.98 -7.30 7.02
CA LYS A 151 -15.38 -6.87 7.00
C LYS A 151 -15.55 -5.35 7.17
N TYR A 152 -14.71 -4.75 8.00
CA TYR A 152 -14.74 -3.32 8.32
C TYR A 152 -13.45 -2.60 7.89
N GLY A 153 -12.64 -3.21 7.03
CA GLY A 153 -11.41 -2.64 6.52
C GLY A 153 -10.42 -2.27 7.61
N ILE A 154 -9.65 -1.20 7.35
CA ILE A 154 -8.74 -0.64 8.37
C ILE A 154 -9.51 0.24 9.36
N PHE A 155 -10.16 1.26 8.93
CA PHE A 155 -11.15 2.15 9.54
C PHE A 155 -11.45 3.32 8.60
N GLU A 156 -12.60 3.95 8.74
CA GLU A 156 -12.88 5.25 8.17
C GLU A 156 -12.39 6.33 9.13
N GLN A 157 -11.58 7.28 8.64
CA GLN A 157 -11.09 8.40 9.43
C GLN A 157 -12.08 9.55 9.38
N LYS A 158 -12.41 10.09 10.55
CA LYS A 158 -13.14 11.35 10.73
C LYS A 158 -12.36 12.26 11.66
N PHE A 159 -12.76 13.52 11.73
CA PHE A 159 -12.21 14.46 12.71
C PHE A 159 -13.34 14.95 13.63
N ASP A 160 -13.03 15.08 14.92
CA ASP A 160 -13.93 15.73 15.87
C ASP A 160 -13.88 17.27 15.75
N GLU A 161 -14.66 17.94 16.57
CA GLU A 161 -14.72 19.41 16.64
C GLU A 161 -13.37 20.06 17.04
N ASN A 162 -12.48 19.30 17.68
CA ASN A 162 -11.15 19.72 18.11
C ASN A 162 -10.05 19.35 17.10
N GLY A 163 -10.43 18.78 15.95
CA GLY A 163 -9.50 18.34 14.92
C GLY A 163 -8.78 17.01 15.19
N LYS A 164 -9.23 16.24 16.21
CA LYS A 164 -8.67 14.92 16.53
C LYS A 164 -9.18 13.87 15.58
N GLN A 165 -8.29 12.91 15.23
CA GLN A 165 -8.70 11.73 14.50
C GLN A 165 -9.65 10.85 15.33
N ILE A 166 -10.78 10.49 14.72
CA ILE A 166 -11.71 9.47 15.18
C ILE A 166 -11.71 8.33 14.18
N GLU A 167 -11.64 7.09 14.67
CA GLU A 167 -11.72 5.89 13.89
C GLU A 167 -13.15 5.32 13.95
N THR A 168 -13.75 5.06 12.78
CA THR A 168 -15.06 4.42 12.67
C THR A 168 -14.96 3.20 11.74
N PRO A 169 -15.83 2.18 11.89
CA PRO A 169 -15.82 1.05 10.97
C PRO A 169 -16.02 1.52 9.53
N ASP A 170 -15.25 0.96 8.62
CA ASP A 170 -15.46 1.16 7.17
C ASP A 170 -16.45 0.13 6.65
N TYR A 171 -17.69 0.57 6.37
CA TYR A 171 -18.79 -0.27 5.88
C TYR A 171 -18.72 -0.45 4.36
N TRP A 172 -17.58 -0.83 3.81
CA TRP A 172 -17.39 -0.99 2.38
C TRP A 172 -18.08 -2.23 1.80
N LEU A 173 -18.25 -3.30 2.61
CA LEU A 173 -19.05 -4.48 2.26
C LEU A 173 -20.53 -4.19 2.50
N THR A 174 -21.14 -3.55 1.54
CA THR A 174 -22.60 -3.41 1.50
C THR A 174 -23.25 -4.67 0.97
N ASN A 175 -24.56 -4.84 1.16
CA ASN A 175 -25.31 -6.01 0.65
C ASN A 175 -25.24 -6.15 -0.88
N GLU A 176 -24.73 -5.16 -1.56
CA GLU A 176 -24.68 -5.05 -3.02
C GLU A 176 -23.24 -4.91 -3.54
N GLU A 177 -22.24 -5.43 -2.79
CA GLU A 177 -20.86 -5.50 -3.28
C GLU A 177 -20.80 -6.53 -4.44
N PRO A 178 -20.63 -6.07 -5.70
CA PRO A 178 -20.85 -6.94 -6.86
C PRO A 178 -19.60 -7.71 -7.30
N TRP A 179 -18.41 -7.42 -6.74
CA TRP A 179 -17.14 -7.90 -7.28
C TRP A 179 -16.68 -9.22 -6.68
N GLY A 180 -17.00 -9.47 -5.42
CA GLY A 180 -16.59 -10.67 -4.70
C GLY A 180 -17.44 -11.88 -5.07
N HIS A 181 -16.81 -13.01 -5.37
CA HIS A 181 -17.45 -14.30 -5.56
C HIS A 181 -17.11 -15.24 -4.41
N ILE A 182 -18.09 -15.52 -3.56
CA ILE A 182 -17.92 -16.41 -2.39
C ILE A 182 -18.13 -17.86 -2.83
N ASP A 183 -17.21 -18.76 -2.45
CA ASP A 183 -17.35 -20.20 -2.73
C ASP A 183 -17.19 -21.03 -1.44
N TYR A 184 -18.31 -21.38 -0.83
CA TYR A 184 -18.36 -22.19 0.39
C TYR A 184 -17.91 -23.67 0.19
N ASN A 185 -17.79 -24.13 -1.07
CA ASN A 185 -17.37 -25.50 -1.36
C ASN A 185 -15.85 -25.64 -1.44
N ARG A 186 -15.12 -24.52 -1.35
CA ARG A 186 -13.66 -24.47 -1.44
C ARG A 186 -13.01 -23.90 -0.18
N ASP A 187 -13.73 -23.96 0.93
CA ASP A 187 -13.19 -23.54 2.22
C ASP A 187 -12.00 -24.40 2.64
N GLN A 188 -11.12 -23.79 3.42
CA GLN A 188 -9.97 -24.45 4.01
C GLN A 188 -10.11 -24.47 5.53
N LYS A 189 -9.67 -25.57 6.15
CA LYS A 189 -9.63 -25.67 7.61
C LYS A 189 -8.36 -25.06 8.15
N VAL A 190 -8.49 -24.11 9.07
CA VAL A 190 -7.37 -23.52 9.80
C VAL A 190 -7.55 -23.78 11.29
N SER A 191 -6.52 -24.31 11.93
CA SER A 191 -6.57 -24.79 13.31
C SER A 191 -5.64 -24.01 14.21
N PHE A 192 -6.00 -23.88 15.49
CA PHE A 192 -5.26 -23.10 16.49
C PHE A 192 -5.18 -23.80 17.85
N GLY A 193 -4.15 -23.46 18.62
CA GLY A 193 -3.99 -23.87 20.01
C GLY A 193 -3.77 -25.37 20.21
N GLY A 194 -4.10 -25.85 21.36
CA GLY A 194 -3.97 -27.27 21.70
C GLY A 194 -2.55 -27.69 22.06
N GLU A 195 -2.22 -28.93 21.74
CA GLU A 195 -0.94 -29.53 22.14
C GLU A 195 -0.37 -30.43 21.06
N VAL A 196 0.95 -30.67 21.09
CA VAL A 196 1.62 -31.67 20.28
C VAL A 196 1.86 -32.91 21.13
N VAL A 197 1.38 -34.06 20.66
CA VAL A 197 1.56 -35.34 21.32
C VAL A 197 2.40 -36.28 20.44
N GLU A 198 2.99 -37.30 21.05
CA GLU A 198 3.68 -38.34 20.32
C GLU A 198 2.77 -39.56 20.17
N GLU A 199 2.43 -39.92 18.93
CA GLU A 199 1.62 -41.11 18.61
C GLU A 199 2.38 -41.97 17.60
N ASN A 200 2.62 -43.23 17.99
CA ASN A 200 3.34 -44.20 17.13
C ASN A 200 4.73 -43.69 16.62
N GLY A 201 5.43 -42.92 17.47
CA GLY A 201 6.75 -42.37 17.13
C GLY A 201 6.69 -41.15 16.21
N LYS A 202 5.50 -40.56 16.00
CA LYS A 202 5.30 -39.34 15.23
C LYS A 202 4.72 -38.22 16.08
N LYS A 203 5.14 -37.01 15.80
CA LYS A 203 4.54 -35.78 16.36
C LYS A 203 3.17 -35.57 15.71
N VAL A 204 2.14 -35.40 16.53
CA VAL A 204 0.76 -35.12 16.10
C VAL A 204 0.25 -33.88 16.80
N TRP A 205 -0.12 -32.85 16.04
CA TRP A 205 -0.78 -31.68 16.60
C TRP A 205 -2.26 -31.96 16.83
N LYS A 206 -2.73 -31.76 18.06
CA LYS A 206 -4.15 -31.82 18.44
C LYS A 206 -4.61 -30.40 18.72
N PRO A 207 -5.20 -29.71 17.73
CA PRO A 207 -5.63 -28.33 17.89
C PRO A 207 -6.80 -28.22 18.88
N ALA A 208 -6.87 -27.07 19.59
CA ALA A 208 -7.96 -26.78 20.50
C ALA A 208 -9.23 -26.33 19.77
N TRP A 209 -9.08 -25.59 18.67
CA TRP A 209 -10.19 -25.07 17.87
C TRP A 209 -9.80 -24.86 16.41
N SER A 210 -10.80 -24.69 15.56
CA SER A 210 -10.58 -24.49 14.12
C SER A 210 -11.62 -23.56 13.53
N VAL A 211 -11.26 -22.90 12.46
CA VAL A 211 -12.14 -22.04 11.65
C VAL A 211 -12.15 -22.48 10.19
N ARG A 212 -13.22 -22.12 9.50
CA ARG A 212 -13.32 -22.23 8.05
C ARG A 212 -12.80 -20.95 7.44
N ALA A 213 -11.78 -21.07 6.61
CA ALA A 213 -11.35 -19.99 5.72
C ALA A 213 -12.13 -20.13 4.40
N VAL A 214 -13.11 -19.26 4.19
CA VAL A 214 -13.96 -19.27 3.00
C VAL A 214 -13.38 -18.29 1.99
N PRO A 215 -13.08 -18.73 0.73
CA PRO A 215 -12.52 -17.86 -0.28
C PRO A 215 -13.58 -16.91 -0.85
N VAL A 216 -13.17 -15.67 -1.07
CA VAL A 216 -13.87 -14.65 -1.83
C VAL A 216 -12.96 -14.21 -2.96
N ASP A 217 -13.35 -14.54 -4.19
CA ASP A 217 -12.55 -14.29 -5.38
C ASP A 217 -12.94 -13.00 -6.06
N TYR A 218 -11.94 -12.16 -6.31
CA TYR A 218 -12.02 -10.95 -7.10
C TYR A 218 -11.25 -11.14 -8.41
N MET A 219 -11.87 -10.80 -9.51
CA MET A 219 -11.24 -10.86 -10.84
C MET A 219 -10.28 -9.68 -11.01
N VAL A 220 -9.08 -9.96 -11.47
CA VAL A 220 -8.05 -8.96 -11.78
C VAL A 220 -7.74 -9.01 -13.26
N PRO A 221 -8.48 -8.26 -14.11
CA PRO A 221 -8.24 -8.24 -15.54
C PRO A 221 -6.94 -7.52 -15.86
N GLY A 222 -6.14 -8.09 -16.75
CA GLY A 222 -4.96 -7.46 -17.30
C GLY A 222 -5.30 -6.54 -18.47
N TYR A 223 -4.59 -5.42 -18.59
CA TYR A 223 -4.76 -4.50 -19.71
C TYR A 223 -4.23 -5.12 -21.00
N ALA A 224 -5.08 -5.27 -21.98
CA ALA A 224 -4.76 -5.80 -23.32
C ALA A 224 -4.13 -7.21 -23.36
N SER A 225 -4.05 -7.93 -22.24
CA SER A 225 -3.44 -9.28 -22.17
C SER A 225 -4.40 -10.42 -22.47
N GLY A 226 -5.71 -10.18 -22.37
CA GLY A 226 -6.74 -11.21 -22.44
C GLY A 226 -6.71 -12.17 -21.24
N ARG A 227 -5.93 -11.88 -20.21
CA ARG A 227 -5.80 -12.66 -18.98
C ARG A 227 -6.56 -12.02 -17.83
N VAL A 228 -7.09 -12.85 -16.97
CA VAL A 228 -7.75 -12.42 -15.72
C VAL A 228 -7.22 -13.28 -14.57
N ASN A 229 -6.43 -12.67 -13.71
CA ASN A 229 -5.93 -13.32 -12.50
C ASN A 229 -6.95 -13.25 -11.35
N THR A 230 -6.65 -13.90 -10.24
CA THR A 230 -7.53 -13.96 -9.07
C THR A 230 -6.86 -13.28 -7.88
N LEU A 231 -7.58 -12.34 -7.25
CA LEU A 231 -7.32 -11.93 -5.88
C LEU A 231 -8.25 -12.74 -4.98
N ARG A 232 -7.70 -13.70 -4.23
CA ARG A 232 -8.43 -14.56 -3.30
C ARG A 232 -8.26 -14.05 -1.89
N LEU A 233 -9.33 -13.54 -1.33
CA LEU A 233 -9.37 -13.03 0.04
C LEU A 233 -10.17 -14.00 0.92
N TRP A 234 -9.61 -14.30 2.08
CA TRP A 234 -10.21 -15.26 3.01
C TRP A 234 -11.10 -14.55 4.02
N THR A 235 -12.30 -15.06 4.23
CA THR A 235 -13.19 -14.68 5.33
C THR A 235 -13.32 -15.84 6.33
N ALA A 236 -13.21 -15.52 7.61
CA ALA A 236 -13.26 -16.53 8.67
C ALA A 236 -14.71 -16.82 9.06
N LYS A 237 -15.06 -18.11 9.16
CA LYS A 237 -16.34 -18.61 9.62
C LYS A 237 -16.13 -19.72 10.64
N SER A 238 -17.08 -19.88 11.55
CA SER A 238 -17.05 -20.99 12.51
C SER A 238 -17.39 -22.32 11.83
N TYR A 239 -16.82 -23.42 12.34
CA TYR A 239 -17.33 -24.77 12.06
C TYR A 239 -18.51 -25.11 12.95
N ASP A 240 -18.60 -24.49 14.14
CA ASP A 240 -19.68 -24.73 15.06
C ASP A 240 -20.98 -24.16 14.49
N GLU A 241 -21.98 -25.01 14.45
CA GLU A 241 -23.33 -24.58 14.09
C GLU A 241 -23.88 -23.65 15.17
N PHE A 242 -24.91 -22.89 14.80
CA PHE A 242 -25.67 -22.10 15.76
C PHE A 242 -26.26 -23.02 16.85
N ASP A 243 -25.91 -22.75 18.12
CA ASP A 243 -26.41 -23.56 19.25
C ASP A 243 -27.85 -23.20 19.58
N LEU A 244 -28.75 -23.91 18.87
CA LEU A 244 -30.18 -23.74 19.04
C LEU A 244 -30.64 -24.12 20.47
N LEU A 245 -29.99 -25.07 21.13
CA LEU A 245 -30.37 -25.49 22.48
C LEU A 245 -30.03 -24.38 23.48
N THR A 246 -28.86 -23.80 23.40
CA THR A 246 -28.44 -22.67 24.23
C THR A 246 -29.30 -21.42 23.92
N PHE A 247 -29.58 -21.15 22.65
CA PHE A 247 -30.50 -20.08 22.27
C PHE A 247 -31.90 -20.23 22.89
N ASN A 248 -32.45 -21.45 22.87
CA ASN A 248 -33.79 -21.76 23.43
C ASN A 248 -33.83 -21.64 24.97
N LYS A 249 -32.65 -21.61 25.65
CA LYS A 249 -32.54 -21.30 27.09
C LYS A 249 -32.45 -19.76 27.35
N SER A 250 -32.59 -18.94 26.31
CA SER A 250 -32.42 -17.48 26.37
C SER A 250 -30.97 -17.00 26.59
N GLU A 251 -30.01 -17.88 26.38
CA GLU A 251 -28.57 -17.59 26.46
C GLU A 251 -28.07 -17.16 25.06
N TYR A 252 -28.64 -16.07 24.55
CA TYR A 252 -28.47 -15.65 23.14
C TYR A 252 -27.04 -15.31 22.73
N LEU A 253 -26.26 -14.70 23.63
CA LEU A 253 -24.87 -14.36 23.35
C LEU A 253 -23.97 -15.60 23.33
N ASP A 254 -24.22 -16.54 24.27
CA ASP A 254 -23.43 -17.77 24.30
C ASP A 254 -23.71 -18.66 23.07
N ALA A 255 -24.95 -18.64 22.59
CA ALA A 255 -25.36 -19.37 21.39
C ALA A 255 -24.63 -18.91 20.10
N VAL A 256 -24.12 -17.68 20.04
CA VAL A 256 -23.41 -17.10 18.87
C VAL A 256 -21.93 -16.85 19.12
N LYS A 257 -21.43 -17.12 20.33
CA LYS A 257 -20.05 -16.85 20.72
C LYS A 257 -19.02 -17.48 19.79
N PRO A 258 -19.11 -18.77 19.40
CA PRO A 258 -18.14 -19.38 18.48
C PRO A 258 -18.10 -18.70 17.11
N GLN A 259 -19.26 -18.24 16.60
CA GLN A 259 -19.32 -17.51 15.34
C GLN A 259 -18.61 -16.16 15.46
N VAL A 260 -18.84 -15.43 16.55
CA VAL A 260 -18.23 -14.13 16.79
C VAL A 260 -16.70 -14.26 16.92
N GLU A 261 -16.23 -15.25 17.67
CA GLU A 261 -14.80 -15.52 17.86
C GLU A 261 -14.11 -15.84 16.53
N ALA A 262 -14.67 -16.73 15.73
CA ALA A 262 -14.14 -17.05 14.41
C ALA A 262 -14.11 -15.82 13.48
N GLU A 263 -15.22 -15.09 13.40
CA GLU A 263 -15.33 -13.92 12.53
C GLU A 263 -14.41 -12.76 12.92
N ASN A 264 -13.97 -12.66 14.19
CA ASN A 264 -13.03 -11.62 14.61
C ASN A 264 -11.74 -11.63 13.82
N ILE A 265 -11.27 -12.79 13.37
CA ILE A 265 -10.05 -12.93 12.57
C ILE A 265 -10.10 -12.09 11.29
N SER A 266 -11.27 -11.98 10.65
CA SER A 266 -11.43 -11.25 9.40
C SER A 266 -12.26 -9.95 9.51
N LYS A 267 -12.28 -9.30 10.71
CA LYS A 267 -13.05 -8.06 10.89
C LYS A 267 -12.26 -6.81 10.55
N ILE A 268 -11.06 -6.65 11.10
CA ILE A 268 -10.30 -5.39 11.08
C ILE A 268 -8.87 -5.64 10.61
N LEU A 269 -8.41 -4.83 9.66
CA LEU A 269 -7.00 -4.76 9.29
C LEU A 269 -6.23 -3.99 10.36
N TYR A 270 -5.12 -4.54 10.83
CA TYR A 270 -4.27 -3.97 11.88
C TYR A 270 -5.05 -3.62 13.16
N PRO A 271 -5.64 -4.62 13.84
CA PRO A 271 -6.26 -4.38 15.13
C PRO A 271 -5.24 -3.85 16.13
N GLU A 272 -5.74 -3.11 17.14
CA GLU A 272 -4.89 -2.60 18.23
C GLU A 272 -4.13 -3.74 18.91
N ASP A 273 -2.80 -3.63 19.02
CA ASP A 273 -1.89 -4.68 19.46
C ASP A 273 -1.05 -4.32 20.71
N SER A 274 -1.43 -3.28 21.41
CA SER A 274 -0.81 -2.95 22.70
C SER A 274 -1.15 -3.97 23.79
N THR A 275 -2.23 -4.73 23.61
CA THR A 275 -2.68 -5.78 24.54
C THR A 275 -2.23 -7.18 24.09
N PRO A 276 -2.09 -8.16 25.02
CA PRO A 276 -1.81 -9.54 24.65
C PRO A 276 -2.84 -10.14 23.69
N GLN A 277 -4.13 -9.81 23.87
CA GLN A 277 -5.22 -10.28 23.01
C GLN A 277 -5.14 -9.70 21.60
N GLY A 278 -4.80 -8.42 21.50
CA GLY A 278 -4.60 -7.78 20.19
C GLY A 278 -3.40 -8.36 19.43
N LYS A 279 -2.31 -8.67 20.15
CA LYS A 279 -1.16 -9.39 19.55
C LYS A 279 -1.54 -10.79 19.10
N ALA A 280 -2.32 -11.52 19.90
CA ALA A 280 -2.81 -12.84 19.53
C ALA A 280 -3.65 -12.78 18.26
N LEU A 281 -4.60 -11.87 18.18
CA LEU A 281 -5.44 -11.67 17.00
C LEU A 281 -4.62 -11.36 15.72
N ARG A 282 -3.58 -10.53 15.83
CA ARG A 282 -2.69 -10.25 14.69
C ARG A 282 -1.95 -11.49 14.21
N LEU A 283 -1.44 -12.32 15.13
CA LEU A 283 -0.79 -13.57 14.77
C LEU A 283 -1.79 -14.59 14.18
N GLU A 284 -3.01 -14.66 14.75
CA GLU A 284 -4.10 -15.46 14.19
C GLU A 284 -4.43 -15.07 12.76
N GLN A 285 -4.52 -13.77 12.47
CA GLN A 285 -4.76 -13.26 11.12
C GLN A 285 -3.66 -13.67 10.13
N GLN A 286 -2.39 -13.51 10.52
CA GLN A 286 -1.24 -13.87 9.69
C GLN A 286 -1.24 -15.36 9.36
N TYR A 287 -1.42 -16.20 10.36
CA TYR A 287 -1.48 -17.65 10.16
C TYR A 287 -2.71 -18.09 9.37
N PHE A 288 -3.87 -17.52 9.67
CA PHE A 288 -5.14 -17.83 9.03
C PHE A 288 -5.07 -17.77 7.50
N PHE A 289 -4.68 -16.63 6.94
CA PHE A 289 -4.69 -16.49 5.48
C PHE A 289 -3.56 -17.25 4.82
N VAL A 290 -2.43 -17.40 5.47
CA VAL A 290 -1.28 -18.11 4.90
C VAL A 290 -1.53 -19.62 4.87
N SER A 291 -2.04 -20.21 5.96
CA SER A 291 -2.39 -21.63 6.01
C SER A 291 -3.46 -21.97 4.97
N ALA A 292 -4.52 -21.17 4.90
CA ALA A 292 -5.56 -21.33 3.89
C ALA A 292 -5.00 -21.26 2.46
N SER A 293 -4.07 -20.32 2.20
CA SER A 293 -3.48 -20.13 0.87
C SER A 293 -2.56 -21.27 0.46
N ILE A 294 -1.81 -21.86 1.38
CA ILE A 294 -0.96 -23.04 1.11
C ILE A 294 -1.83 -24.25 0.74
N HIS A 295 -2.87 -24.56 1.54
CA HIS A 295 -3.77 -25.67 1.25
C HIS A 295 -4.54 -25.44 -0.07
N ASP A 296 -4.95 -24.22 -0.33
CA ASP A 296 -5.59 -23.86 -1.59
C ASP A 296 -4.66 -24.05 -2.79
N ALA A 297 -3.41 -23.65 -2.70
CA ALA A 297 -2.44 -23.88 -3.77
C ALA A 297 -2.24 -25.39 -4.05
N ILE A 298 -2.15 -26.21 -3.01
CA ILE A 298 -2.08 -27.67 -3.18
C ILE A 298 -3.33 -28.17 -3.90
N ARG A 299 -4.53 -27.76 -3.46
CA ARG A 299 -5.80 -28.14 -4.09
C ARG A 299 -5.86 -27.70 -5.56
N VAL A 300 -5.40 -26.48 -5.89
CA VAL A 300 -5.45 -25.92 -7.24
C VAL A 300 -4.49 -26.63 -8.19
N PHE A 301 -3.25 -26.86 -7.77
CA PHE A 301 -2.21 -27.41 -8.65
C PHE A 301 -2.15 -28.93 -8.69
N TYR A 302 -2.84 -29.62 -7.78
CA TYR A 302 -2.94 -31.07 -7.75
C TYR A 302 -4.39 -31.54 -7.66
N PRO A 303 -5.27 -31.15 -8.63
CA PRO A 303 -6.69 -31.41 -8.54
C PRO A 303 -7.02 -32.89 -8.55
N GLY A 304 -7.83 -33.33 -7.59
CA GLY A 304 -8.34 -34.71 -7.50
C GLY A 304 -7.30 -35.75 -7.09
N GLN A 305 -6.13 -35.36 -6.62
CA GLN A 305 -5.08 -36.24 -6.16
C GLN A 305 -5.10 -36.35 -4.62
N ASP A 306 -5.39 -37.54 -4.09
CA ASP A 306 -5.36 -37.78 -2.64
C ASP A 306 -3.95 -37.72 -2.05
N LYS A 307 -2.94 -38.10 -2.82
CA LYS A 307 -1.51 -38.10 -2.42
C LYS A 307 -0.66 -37.55 -3.55
N PRO A 308 -0.67 -36.21 -3.73
CA PRO A 308 0.14 -35.58 -4.75
C PRO A 308 1.64 -35.71 -4.45
N ASP A 309 2.47 -35.72 -5.49
CA ASP A 309 3.91 -35.57 -5.34
C ASP A 309 4.27 -34.08 -5.13
N LEU A 310 4.32 -33.68 -3.86
CA LEU A 310 4.63 -32.31 -3.48
C LEU A 310 6.13 -31.97 -3.55
N THR A 311 7.00 -32.88 -3.92
CA THR A 311 8.41 -32.55 -4.22
C THR A 311 8.52 -31.57 -5.40
N THR A 312 7.49 -31.54 -6.25
CA THR A 312 7.37 -30.60 -7.40
C THR A 312 6.61 -29.31 -7.09
N PHE A 313 6.21 -29.07 -5.84
CA PHE A 313 5.37 -27.93 -5.47
C PHE A 313 6.02 -26.59 -5.84
N ALA A 314 7.30 -26.43 -5.57
CA ALA A 314 8.06 -25.21 -5.92
C ALA A 314 8.21 -24.98 -7.44
N ASP A 315 7.96 -26.00 -8.27
CA ASP A 315 7.92 -25.87 -9.74
C ASP A 315 6.54 -25.41 -10.24
N LYS A 316 5.50 -25.58 -9.43
CA LYS A 316 4.12 -25.16 -9.75
C LYS A 316 3.80 -23.76 -9.29
N ILE A 317 4.27 -23.36 -8.10
CA ILE A 317 4.02 -22.06 -7.51
C ILE A 317 5.22 -21.56 -6.73
N THR A 318 5.44 -20.26 -6.78
CA THR A 318 6.36 -19.54 -5.88
C THR A 318 5.58 -18.54 -5.05
N PHE A 319 5.83 -18.47 -3.75
CA PHE A 319 5.22 -17.49 -2.86
C PHE A 319 6.15 -16.30 -2.63
N GLN A 320 5.62 -15.09 -2.85
CA GLN A 320 6.27 -13.85 -2.44
C GLN A 320 5.67 -13.37 -1.13
N LEU A 321 6.51 -13.23 -0.12
CA LEU A 321 6.16 -12.71 1.20
C LEU A 321 6.23 -11.19 1.17
N ASN A 322 5.08 -10.51 1.23
CA ASN A 322 5.02 -9.05 1.30
C ASN A 322 5.17 -8.60 2.75
N ASP A 323 6.40 -8.26 3.12
CA ASP A 323 6.89 -8.05 4.48
C ASP A 323 6.90 -9.34 5.33
N THR A 324 6.98 -9.20 6.65
CA THR A 324 7.05 -10.32 7.59
C THR A 324 5.70 -10.93 7.92
N HIS A 325 4.61 -10.29 7.58
CA HIS A 325 3.26 -10.74 7.94
C HIS A 325 2.95 -12.19 7.50
N PRO A 326 3.37 -12.67 6.32
CA PRO A 326 3.12 -14.05 5.91
C PRO A 326 4.26 -15.04 6.22
N VAL A 327 5.29 -14.67 6.96
CA VAL A 327 6.49 -15.51 7.18
C VAL A 327 6.17 -16.81 7.93
N ILE A 328 5.11 -16.84 8.74
CA ILE A 328 4.64 -18.07 9.40
C ILE A 328 4.29 -19.19 8.38
N GLY A 329 4.18 -18.87 7.10
CA GLY A 329 4.03 -19.82 6.00
C GLY A 329 5.21 -20.78 5.86
N ILE A 330 6.40 -20.39 6.24
CA ILE A 330 7.59 -21.26 6.19
C ILE A 330 7.41 -22.47 7.12
N PRO A 331 7.21 -22.31 8.43
CA PRO A 331 6.95 -23.46 9.29
C PRO A 331 5.60 -24.14 8.98
N GLU A 332 4.59 -23.44 8.43
CA GLU A 332 3.33 -24.06 8.03
C GLU A 332 3.52 -25.01 6.84
N LEU A 333 4.25 -24.62 5.79
CA LEU A 333 4.50 -25.54 4.68
C LEU A 333 5.33 -26.73 5.14
N MET A 334 6.32 -26.54 6.03
CA MET A 334 7.05 -27.65 6.67
C MET A 334 6.09 -28.61 7.37
N ARG A 335 5.16 -28.08 8.20
CA ARG A 335 4.17 -28.86 8.92
C ARG A 335 3.28 -29.65 7.95
N VAL A 336 2.74 -28.98 6.95
CA VAL A 336 1.87 -29.62 5.94
C VAL A 336 2.60 -30.77 5.24
N LEU A 337 3.81 -30.52 4.76
CA LEU A 337 4.59 -31.55 4.07
C LEU A 337 4.91 -32.74 4.98
N MET A 338 5.32 -32.50 6.22
CA MET A 338 5.71 -33.57 7.15
C MET A 338 4.51 -34.27 7.78
N ASP A 339 3.59 -33.52 8.35
CA ASP A 339 2.54 -34.06 9.23
C ASP A 339 1.33 -34.53 8.43
N GLU A 340 0.98 -33.87 7.30
CA GLU A 340 -0.20 -34.25 6.49
C GLU A 340 0.20 -35.18 5.33
N TYR A 341 1.37 -34.96 4.70
CA TYR A 341 1.79 -35.75 3.54
C TYR A 341 2.93 -36.73 3.83
N GLY A 342 3.55 -36.68 5.01
CA GLY A 342 4.49 -37.69 5.49
C GLY A 342 5.90 -37.61 4.91
N TYR A 343 6.31 -36.48 4.37
CA TYR A 343 7.68 -36.24 3.92
C TYR A 343 8.66 -36.14 5.10
N ASP A 344 9.90 -36.50 4.87
CA ASP A 344 10.98 -36.28 5.84
C ASP A 344 11.33 -34.78 5.90
N TRP A 345 12.11 -34.42 6.92
CA TRP A 345 12.55 -33.07 7.17
C TRP A 345 13.31 -32.44 6.01
N ASP A 346 14.28 -33.18 5.45
CA ASP A 346 15.19 -32.65 4.43
C ASP A 346 14.44 -32.40 3.11
N THR A 347 13.54 -33.29 2.75
CA THR A 347 12.65 -33.11 1.60
C THR A 347 11.72 -31.94 1.81
N ALA A 348 11.06 -31.85 2.97
CA ALA A 348 10.16 -30.75 3.31
C ALA A 348 10.88 -29.40 3.33
N TRP A 349 12.09 -29.34 3.89
CA TRP A 349 12.92 -28.14 3.91
C TRP A 349 13.33 -27.69 2.50
N THR A 350 13.74 -28.63 1.65
CA THR A 350 14.13 -28.35 0.27
C THR A 350 12.98 -27.72 -0.52
N VAL A 351 11.78 -28.27 -0.41
CA VAL A 351 10.58 -27.73 -1.07
C VAL A 351 10.23 -26.35 -0.51
N THR A 352 10.21 -26.21 0.81
CA THR A 352 9.85 -24.96 1.49
C THR A 352 10.79 -23.82 1.11
N ASN A 353 12.10 -24.05 1.20
CA ASN A 353 13.12 -23.05 0.90
C ASN A 353 13.06 -22.55 -0.55
N LYS A 354 12.71 -23.42 -1.50
CA LYS A 354 12.53 -23.06 -2.91
C LYS A 354 11.21 -22.34 -3.20
N THR A 355 10.21 -22.50 -2.34
CA THR A 355 8.87 -21.98 -2.57
C THR A 355 8.74 -20.51 -2.17
N PHE A 356 9.39 -20.08 -1.07
CA PHE A 356 9.24 -18.75 -0.51
C PHE A 356 10.34 -17.78 -0.90
N ASN A 357 9.95 -16.51 -1.12
CA ASN A 357 10.84 -15.36 -1.28
C ASN A 357 10.34 -14.21 -0.42
N TYR A 358 11.24 -13.38 0.08
CA TYR A 358 10.93 -12.35 1.06
C TYR A 358 11.26 -10.95 0.52
N THR A 359 10.25 -10.06 0.54
CA THR A 359 10.44 -8.63 0.35
C THR A 359 10.44 -7.95 1.71
N CYS A 360 11.56 -7.35 2.09
CA CYS A 360 11.68 -6.53 3.30
C CYS A 360 11.28 -5.09 2.99
N HIS A 361 10.37 -4.53 3.79
CA HIS A 361 9.96 -3.12 3.69
C HIS A 361 10.50 -2.26 4.83
N THR A 362 11.33 -2.82 5.70
CA THR A 362 11.80 -2.18 6.92
C THR A 362 13.30 -1.90 6.84
N LEU A 363 13.73 -0.73 7.30
CA LEU A 363 15.14 -0.34 7.37
C LEU A 363 15.72 -0.47 8.77
N LEU A 364 14.91 -0.21 9.80
CA LEU A 364 15.37 -0.19 11.19
C LEU A 364 15.36 -1.61 11.76
N PRO A 365 16.51 -2.16 12.22
CA PRO A 365 16.56 -3.49 12.81
C PRO A 365 15.61 -3.66 13.99
N GLU A 366 15.43 -2.62 14.81
CA GLU A 366 14.52 -2.61 15.96
C GLU A 366 13.03 -2.61 15.58
N ALA A 367 12.70 -2.26 14.34
CA ALA A 367 11.33 -2.27 13.83
C ALA A 367 10.96 -3.58 13.12
N LEU A 368 11.90 -4.52 13.00
CA LEU A 368 11.63 -5.85 12.46
C LEU A 368 10.70 -6.63 13.41
N GLU A 369 9.72 -7.32 12.82
CA GLU A 369 8.70 -8.03 13.59
C GLU A 369 9.29 -9.18 14.43
N VAL A 370 8.96 -9.18 15.70
CA VAL A 370 9.36 -10.19 16.69
C VAL A 370 8.14 -10.66 17.45
N TRP A 371 7.94 -11.97 17.50
CA TRP A 371 6.85 -12.57 18.26
C TRP A 371 7.37 -13.24 19.53
N PRO A 372 6.72 -13.07 20.70
CA PRO A 372 7.03 -13.85 21.89
C PRO A 372 6.83 -15.34 21.60
N SER A 373 7.83 -16.16 21.93
CA SER A 373 7.75 -17.62 21.73
C SER A 373 6.59 -18.26 22.48
N LYS A 374 6.26 -17.74 23.67
CA LYS A 374 5.09 -18.15 24.43
C LYS A 374 3.79 -17.99 23.64
N LEU A 375 3.60 -16.86 22.95
CA LEU A 375 2.41 -16.60 22.15
C LEU A 375 2.31 -17.58 20.96
N ILE A 376 3.43 -17.80 20.24
CA ILE A 376 3.45 -18.79 19.17
C ILE A 376 3.17 -20.18 19.72
N GLY A 377 3.77 -20.56 20.86
CA GLY A 377 3.54 -21.88 21.49
C GLY A 377 2.11 -22.11 21.94
N GLU A 378 1.42 -21.06 22.41
CA GLU A 378 0.00 -21.14 22.79
C GLU A 378 -0.94 -21.27 21.59
N LEU A 379 -0.68 -20.54 20.51
CA LEU A 379 -1.53 -20.54 19.32
C LEU A 379 -1.14 -21.63 18.31
N LEU A 380 0.14 -21.91 18.15
CA LEU A 380 0.72 -22.71 17.07
C LEU A 380 1.85 -23.61 17.61
N PRO A 381 1.55 -24.53 18.58
CA PRO A 381 2.60 -25.28 19.29
C PRO A 381 3.48 -26.12 18.34
N ARG A 382 2.90 -26.68 17.30
CA ARG A 382 3.68 -27.48 16.32
C ARG A 382 4.63 -26.62 15.50
N HIS A 383 4.22 -25.41 15.14
CA HIS A 383 5.05 -24.46 14.42
C HIS A 383 6.24 -23.99 15.25
N LEU A 384 6.05 -23.78 16.56
CA LEU A 384 7.15 -23.45 17.44
C LEU A 384 8.21 -24.55 17.46
N GLU A 385 7.83 -25.84 17.61
CA GLU A 385 8.76 -26.96 17.53
C GLU A 385 9.52 -27.00 16.19
N ILE A 386 8.84 -26.69 15.09
CA ILE A 386 9.47 -26.63 13.77
C ILE A 386 10.46 -25.48 13.70
N ILE A 387 10.12 -24.30 14.23
CA ILE A 387 11.00 -23.13 14.27
C ILE A 387 12.24 -23.41 15.13
N GLU A 388 12.08 -24.08 16.27
CA GLU A 388 13.21 -24.52 17.10
C GLU A 388 14.16 -25.41 16.30
N LYS A 389 13.63 -26.37 15.59
CA LYS A 389 14.43 -27.27 14.75
C LYS A 389 15.10 -26.54 13.56
N ILE A 390 14.42 -25.55 12.96
CA ILE A 390 15.02 -24.67 11.95
C ILE A 390 16.19 -23.89 12.56
N GLN A 391 16.05 -23.37 13.79
CA GLN A 391 17.13 -22.69 14.51
C GLN A 391 18.33 -23.62 14.74
N ASP A 392 18.11 -24.85 15.16
CA ASP A 392 19.19 -25.82 15.40
C ASP A 392 19.94 -26.13 14.11
N GLN A 393 19.21 -26.36 13.01
CA GLN A 393 19.79 -26.57 11.68
C GLN A 393 20.61 -25.35 11.22
N PHE A 394 20.05 -24.14 11.38
CA PHE A 394 20.71 -22.89 11.01
C PHE A 394 22.01 -22.68 11.80
N ALA A 395 21.96 -22.84 13.12
CA ALA A 395 23.16 -22.70 13.96
C ALA A 395 24.25 -23.72 13.59
N ALA A 396 23.87 -24.97 13.29
CA ALA A 396 24.81 -26.01 12.84
C ALA A 396 25.44 -25.66 11.48
N GLU A 397 24.63 -25.13 10.54
CA GLU A 397 25.13 -24.67 9.24
C GLU A 397 26.12 -23.52 9.38
N LEU A 398 25.80 -22.50 10.21
CA LEU A 398 26.70 -21.36 10.46
C LEU A 398 28.04 -21.81 11.06
N LYS A 399 28.02 -22.73 12.00
CA LYS A 399 29.27 -23.36 12.54
C LYS A 399 30.09 -24.01 11.45
N THR A 400 29.46 -24.78 10.57
CA THR A 400 30.13 -25.45 9.44
C THR A 400 30.75 -24.44 8.47
N LYS A 401 30.13 -23.26 8.30
CA LYS A 401 30.63 -22.16 7.50
C LYS A 401 31.74 -21.34 8.22
N GLY A 402 32.05 -21.66 9.47
CA GLY A 402 33.13 -21.01 10.24
C GLY A 402 32.70 -19.65 10.86
N VAL A 403 31.40 -19.42 11.01
CA VAL A 403 30.89 -18.23 11.69
C VAL A 403 31.15 -18.37 13.19
N ASP A 404 31.61 -17.29 13.84
CA ASP A 404 31.89 -17.29 15.27
C ASP A 404 30.62 -17.35 16.12
N GLU A 405 30.76 -17.80 17.38
CA GLU A 405 29.62 -18.03 18.27
C GLU A 405 28.85 -16.76 18.62
N ALA A 406 29.49 -15.61 18.70
CA ALA A 406 28.84 -14.34 18.98
C ALA A 406 27.94 -13.94 17.81
N THR A 407 28.43 -14.03 16.61
CA THR A 407 27.66 -13.78 15.37
C THR A 407 26.52 -14.78 15.20
N ILE A 408 26.74 -16.09 15.50
CA ILE A 408 25.65 -17.09 15.47
C ILE A 408 24.53 -16.73 16.45
N LYS A 409 24.88 -16.27 17.65
CA LYS A 409 23.90 -15.83 18.63
C LYS A 409 23.14 -14.57 18.17
N ASP A 410 23.85 -13.64 17.55
CA ASP A 410 23.22 -12.42 16.97
C ASP A 410 22.25 -12.76 15.85
N MET A 411 22.58 -13.73 15.01
CA MET A 411 21.74 -14.19 13.89
C MET A 411 20.61 -15.13 14.31
N ALA A 412 20.47 -15.48 15.59
CA ALA A 412 19.48 -16.45 16.05
C ALA A 412 18.05 -16.08 15.60
N ILE A 413 17.36 -17.00 14.93
CA ILE A 413 15.95 -16.90 14.57
C ILE A 413 15.06 -17.04 15.81
N TYR A 414 15.38 -18.05 16.63
CA TYR A 414 14.72 -18.32 17.90
C TYR A 414 15.69 -18.11 19.06
N THR A 415 15.31 -17.26 20.01
CA THR A 415 16.17 -16.87 21.13
C THR A 415 15.77 -17.52 22.46
N GLY A 416 14.80 -18.43 22.45
CA GLY A 416 14.14 -18.97 23.66
C GLY A 416 12.89 -18.18 24.03
N ASP A 417 13.00 -16.85 24.12
CA ASP A 417 11.88 -15.97 24.50
C ASP A 417 11.11 -15.42 23.31
N SER A 418 11.72 -15.42 22.10
CA SER A 418 11.14 -14.77 20.94
C SER A 418 11.56 -15.41 19.62
N VAL A 419 10.76 -15.15 18.58
CA VAL A 419 11.03 -15.52 17.18
C VAL A 419 11.15 -14.25 16.35
N ARG A 420 12.28 -14.11 15.65
CA ARG A 420 12.59 -12.98 14.76
C ARG A 420 12.14 -13.32 13.33
N MET A 421 11.03 -12.75 12.91
CA MET A 421 10.37 -13.15 11.66
C MET A 421 11.17 -12.83 10.41
N ALA A 422 11.84 -11.67 10.33
CA ALA A 422 12.71 -11.34 9.21
C ALA A 422 13.90 -12.29 9.07
N TYR A 423 14.44 -12.79 10.17
CA TYR A 423 15.53 -13.76 10.18
C TYR A 423 15.05 -15.13 9.70
N LEU A 424 13.87 -15.55 10.17
CA LEU A 424 13.21 -16.77 9.66
C LEU A 424 12.97 -16.68 8.15
N ALA A 425 12.44 -15.54 7.67
CA ALA A 425 12.21 -15.32 6.25
C ALA A 425 13.49 -15.36 5.41
N THR A 426 14.57 -14.75 5.92
CA THR A 426 15.86 -14.67 5.22
C THR A 426 16.52 -16.05 5.09
N TYR A 427 16.50 -16.86 6.15
CA TYR A 427 17.05 -18.21 6.10
C TYR A 427 16.13 -19.19 5.35
N GLY A 428 14.82 -19.16 5.68
CA GLY A 428 13.84 -20.09 5.15
C GLY A 428 13.37 -19.82 3.72
N GLY A 429 13.63 -18.61 3.19
CA GLY A 429 13.31 -18.24 1.81
C GLY A 429 14.50 -18.40 0.85
N SER A 430 14.20 -18.41 -0.44
CA SER A 430 15.20 -18.48 -1.51
C SER A 430 15.91 -17.14 -1.74
N HIS A 431 15.15 -16.05 -1.77
CA HIS A 431 15.66 -14.70 -2.04
C HIS A 431 15.10 -13.69 -1.05
N VAL A 432 15.87 -12.62 -0.84
CA VAL A 432 15.49 -11.43 -0.09
C VAL A 432 15.71 -10.21 -0.99
N ASN A 433 14.69 -9.38 -1.15
CA ASN A 433 14.87 -8.14 -1.88
C ASN A 433 14.49 -6.91 -1.06
N GLY A 434 15.24 -5.83 -1.29
CA GLY A 434 14.82 -4.49 -0.97
C GLY A 434 13.95 -3.89 -2.07
N VAL A 435 13.43 -2.69 -1.85
CA VAL A 435 12.40 -2.05 -2.68
C VAL A 435 12.84 -0.73 -3.31
N ALA A 436 14.09 -0.35 -3.14
CA ALA A 436 14.84 0.71 -3.81
C ALA A 436 16.33 0.39 -3.71
N GLU A 437 17.17 0.99 -4.54
CA GLU A 437 18.62 0.70 -4.56
C GLU A 437 19.28 1.03 -3.22
N LEU A 438 19.04 2.24 -2.69
CA LEU A 438 19.56 2.63 -1.38
C LEU A 438 19.07 1.69 -0.27
N HIS A 439 17.78 1.34 -0.28
CA HIS A 439 17.21 0.41 0.69
C HIS A 439 17.90 -0.97 0.62
N SER A 440 18.06 -1.51 -0.58
CA SER A 440 18.70 -2.81 -0.78
C SER A 440 20.15 -2.82 -0.33
N GLN A 441 20.87 -1.70 -0.48
CA GLN A 441 22.21 -1.55 0.04
C GLN A 441 22.21 -1.50 1.57
N LEU A 442 21.32 -0.70 2.18
CA LEU A 442 21.20 -0.62 3.64
C LEU A 442 20.77 -1.95 4.29
N LEU A 443 19.96 -2.75 3.59
CA LEU A 443 19.66 -4.12 4.05
C LEU A 443 20.92 -4.98 4.18
N LYS A 444 21.85 -4.87 3.22
CA LYS A 444 23.11 -5.62 3.21
C LYS A 444 24.12 -5.11 4.22
N ASP A 445 24.18 -3.78 4.38
CA ASP A 445 25.24 -3.15 5.18
C ASP A 445 24.85 -2.98 6.65
N VAL A 446 23.55 -2.92 6.95
CA VAL A 446 23.04 -2.61 8.30
C VAL A 446 22.00 -3.64 8.75
N THR A 447 20.80 -3.65 8.16
CA THR A 447 19.62 -4.33 8.71
C THR A 447 19.78 -5.85 8.79
N LEU A 448 20.33 -6.47 7.76
CA LEU A 448 20.57 -7.93 7.63
C LEU A 448 22.03 -8.23 7.28
N LYS A 449 22.95 -7.39 7.76
CA LYS A 449 24.38 -7.45 7.42
C LYS A 449 24.96 -8.85 7.60
N ASN A 450 24.80 -9.46 8.76
CA ASN A 450 25.36 -10.77 9.05
C ASN A 450 24.82 -11.86 8.10
N PHE A 451 23.56 -11.77 7.71
CA PHE A 451 22.98 -12.67 6.71
C PHE A 451 23.53 -12.39 5.31
N SER A 452 23.72 -11.12 4.95
CA SER A 452 24.31 -10.76 3.66
C SER A 452 25.77 -11.23 3.54
N ASP A 453 26.54 -11.14 4.62
CA ASP A 453 27.92 -11.61 4.66
C ASP A 453 28.02 -13.14 4.47
N VAL A 454 27.04 -13.90 5.01
CA VAL A 454 27.04 -15.39 4.92
C VAL A 454 26.33 -15.89 3.67
N TYR A 455 25.30 -15.21 3.19
CA TYR A 455 24.46 -15.61 2.07
C TYR A 455 24.29 -14.47 1.04
N PRO A 456 25.36 -13.93 0.46
CA PRO A 456 25.30 -12.76 -0.43
C PRO A 456 24.38 -12.96 -1.64
N ASP A 457 24.33 -14.17 -2.18
CA ASP A 457 23.54 -14.51 -3.37
C ASP A 457 22.01 -14.48 -3.15
N LYS A 458 21.56 -14.47 -1.89
CA LYS A 458 20.12 -14.33 -1.59
C LYS A 458 19.60 -12.91 -1.79
N PHE A 459 20.49 -11.90 -1.71
CA PHE A 459 20.09 -10.49 -1.67
C PHE A 459 20.07 -9.86 -3.06
N THR A 460 18.96 -9.24 -3.40
CA THR A 460 18.79 -8.49 -4.64
C THR A 460 17.97 -7.21 -4.43
N ASN A 461 17.93 -6.35 -5.45
CA ASN A 461 17.07 -5.19 -5.48
C ASN A 461 15.97 -5.37 -6.52
N VAL A 462 14.74 -4.98 -6.16
CA VAL A 462 13.69 -4.69 -7.11
C VAL A 462 13.07 -3.36 -6.70
N THR A 463 13.42 -2.29 -7.38
CA THR A 463 12.84 -0.98 -7.13
C THR A 463 11.35 -1.01 -7.38
N ASN A 464 10.57 -0.46 -6.46
CA ASN A 464 9.12 -0.36 -6.57
C ASN A 464 8.70 0.40 -7.83
N GLY A 465 7.44 0.23 -8.20
CA GLY A 465 6.79 0.93 -9.28
C GLY A 465 5.28 1.04 -9.05
N VAL A 466 4.62 1.78 -9.92
CA VAL A 466 3.17 2.00 -9.86
C VAL A 466 2.54 1.65 -11.20
N THR A 467 1.28 1.22 -11.20
CA THR A 467 0.58 0.89 -12.44
C THR A 467 0.23 2.16 -13.23
N PRO A 468 0.65 2.25 -14.50
CA PRO A 468 0.31 3.39 -15.36
C PRO A 468 -1.18 3.46 -15.68
N ARG A 469 -1.88 2.32 -15.66
CA ARG A 469 -3.32 2.26 -15.93
C ARG A 469 -4.10 3.10 -14.94
N ARG A 470 -3.98 2.82 -13.65
CA ARG A 470 -4.72 3.57 -12.62
C ARG A 470 -4.18 4.98 -12.41
N PHE A 471 -2.86 5.16 -12.32
CA PHE A 471 -2.28 6.41 -11.83
C PHE A 471 -1.95 7.43 -12.91
N VAL A 472 -1.99 7.06 -14.20
CA VAL A 472 -1.88 8.01 -15.31
C VAL A 472 -3.11 7.93 -16.21
N LYS A 473 -3.36 6.78 -16.85
CA LYS A 473 -4.43 6.64 -17.85
C LYS A 473 -5.81 6.93 -17.28
N LEU A 474 -6.11 6.39 -16.11
CA LEU A 474 -7.42 6.53 -15.46
C LEU A 474 -7.52 7.81 -14.61
N ALA A 475 -6.48 8.14 -13.85
CA ALA A 475 -6.50 9.29 -12.95
C ALA A 475 -6.37 10.63 -13.67
N ASN A 476 -5.65 10.66 -14.80
CA ASN A 476 -5.32 11.90 -15.52
C ASN A 476 -5.56 11.77 -17.03
N PRO A 477 -6.82 11.63 -17.46
CA PRO A 477 -7.12 11.40 -18.87
C PRO A 477 -6.62 12.52 -19.80
N ARG A 478 -6.64 13.79 -19.36
CA ARG A 478 -6.10 14.91 -20.14
C ARG A 478 -4.59 14.78 -20.38
N LEU A 479 -3.83 14.40 -19.35
CA LEU A 479 -2.40 14.15 -19.51
C LEU A 479 -2.16 12.92 -20.38
N SER A 480 -2.95 11.86 -20.21
CA SER A 480 -2.90 10.65 -21.03
C SER A 480 -3.08 10.98 -22.53
N ASP A 481 -4.05 11.83 -22.85
CA ASP A 481 -4.32 12.24 -24.23
C ASP A 481 -3.17 13.08 -24.78
N LEU A 482 -2.62 14.00 -24.00
CA LEU A 482 -1.46 14.81 -24.38
C LEU A 482 -0.20 13.96 -24.57
N ILE A 483 0.04 12.96 -23.71
CA ILE A 483 1.15 12.01 -23.88
C ILE A 483 0.98 11.25 -25.20
N THR A 484 -0.21 10.74 -25.47
CA THR A 484 -0.52 10.00 -26.70
C THR A 484 -0.34 10.89 -27.94
N GLU A 485 -0.77 12.18 -27.88
CA GLU A 485 -0.51 13.17 -28.93
C GLU A 485 0.99 13.37 -29.15
N GLY A 486 1.74 13.59 -28.08
CA GLY A 486 3.19 13.87 -28.16
C GLY A 486 4.01 12.69 -28.67
N LEU A 487 3.65 11.48 -28.28
CA LEU A 487 4.33 10.25 -28.70
C LEU A 487 3.80 9.67 -30.02
N GLY A 488 2.61 10.09 -30.48
CA GLY A 488 1.94 9.50 -31.63
C GLY A 488 1.45 8.06 -31.41
N THR A 489 1.40 7.58 -30.16
CA THR A 489 0.99 6.22 -29.81
C THR A 489 0.48 6.14 -28.37
N ASP A 490 -0.43 5.21 -28.10
CA ASP A 490 -0.92 4.87 -26.75
C ASP A 490 -0.20 3.66 -26.13
N LYS A 491 0.79 3.08 -26.80
CA LYS A 491 1.57 1.93 -26.31
C LYS A 491 2.29 2.21 -25.00
N TRP A 492 2.50 3.47 -24.65
CA TRP A 492 3.08 3.89 -23.38
C TRP A 492 2.29 3.38 -22.13
N VAL A 493 1.00 3.06 -22.28
CA VAL A 493 0.17 2.51 -21.20
C VAL A 493 0.65 1.12 -20.77
N SER A 494 1.31 0.39 -21.64
CA SER A 494 1.91 -0.94 -21.39
C SER A 494 3.43 -0.91 -21.36
N ASP A 495 4.05 0.20 -21.75
CA ASP A 495 5.50 0.38 -21.79
C ASP A 495 5.83 1.84 -21.45
N LEU A 496 5.96 2.11 -20.13
CA LEU A 496 6.21 3.47 -19.63
C LEU A 496 7.58 4.04 -20.04
N GLU A 497 8.54 3.24 -20.45
CA GLU A 497 9.83 3.74 -20.94
C GLU A 497 9.66 4.60 -22.21
N LEU A 498 8.57 4.42 -22.96
CA LEU A 498 8.22 5.27 -24.10
C LEU A 498 8.01 6.74 -23.72
N LEU A 499 7.72 7.05 -22.44
CA LEU A 499 7.60 8.43 -21.95
C LEU A 499 8.86 9.25 -22.21
N LYS A 500 10.02 8.62 -22.31
CA LYS A 500 11.29 9.26 -22.67
C LYS A 500 11.19 10.06 -23.98
N GLY A 501 10.31 9.65 -24.89
CA GLY A 501 10.03 10.36 -26.14
C GLY A 501 9.41 11.76 -25.96
N LEU A 502 8.93 12.10 -24.77
CA LEU A 502 8.43 13.44 -24.44
C LEU A 502 9.56 14.44 -24.13
N GLU A 503 10.75 13.98 -23.80
CA GLU A 503 11.85 14.86 -23.36
C GLU A 503 12.19 15.94 -24.40
N PRO A 504 12.31 15.64 -25.69
CA PRO A 504 12.54 16.67 -26.71
C PRO A 504 11.42 17.71 -26.79
N LEU A 505 10.18 17.35 -26.46
CA LEU A 505 9.02 18.24 -26.48
C LEU A 505 9.06 19.27 -25.34
N ALA A 506 9.89 19.05 -24.32
CA ALA A 506 10.14 20.04 -23.29
C ALA A 506 10.84 21.32 -23.83
N ALA A 507 11.47 21.26 -25.00
CA ALA A 507 12.03 22.42 -25.68
C ALA A 507 10.98 23.20 -26.52
N ASP A 508 9.81 22.62 -26.76
CA ASP A 508 8.71 23.24 -27.50
C ASP A 508 7.77 23.99 -26.53
N ASP A 509 7.85 25.33 -26.54
CA ASP A 509 7.03 26.17 -25.69
C ASP A 509 5.53 25.97 -25.87
N GLU A 510 5.06 25.62 -27.08
CA GLU A 510 3.63 25.40 -27.34
C GLU A 510 3.18 24.07 -26.71
N PHE A 511 4.00 23.03 -26.74
CA PHE A 511 3.69 21.77 -26.06
C PHE A 511 3.72 21.96 -24.54
N VAL A 512 4.70 22.70 -24.01
CA VAL A 512 4.77 23.03 -22.58
C VAL A 512 3.55 23.82 -22.11
N LYS A 513 3.03 24.76 -22.93
CA LYS A 513 1.78 25.48 -22.63
C LYS A 513 0.56 24.57 -22.61
N LYS A 514 0.47 23.59 -23.51
CA LYS A 514 -0.58 22.56 -23.48
C LYS A 514 -0.50 21.74 -22.18
N PHE A 515 0.70 21.35 -21.78
CA PHE A 515 0.94 20.64 -20.53
C PHE A 515 0.52 21.47 -19.30
N ALA A 516 0.87 22.76 -19.25
CA ALA A 516 0.43 23.68 -18.22
C ALA A 516 -1.10 23.82 -18.15
N ALA A 517 -1.77 23.89 -19.32
CA ALA A 517 -3.22 23.93 -19.40
C ALA A 517 -3.89 22.65 -18.84
N VAL A 518 -3.31 21.49 -19.09
CA VAL A 518 -3.76 20.21 -18.47
C VAL A 518 -3.66 20.29 -16.94
N LYS A 519 -2.52 20.73 -16.40
CA LYS A 519 -2.33 20.89 -14.95
C LYS A 519 -3.37 21.85 -14.37
N GLN A 520 -3.58 23.01 -15.01
CA GLN A 520 -4.56 23.98 -14.52
C GLN A 520 -5.99 23.43 -14.53
N ALA A 521 -6.38 22.67 -15.56
CA ALA A 521 -7.69 22.03 -15.61
C ALA A 521 -7.86 20.98 -14.50
N ASN A 522 -6.83 20.22 -14.20
CA ASN A 522 -6.83 19.25 -13.10
C ASN A 522 -6.94 19.94 -11.72
N LYS A 523 -6.32 21.11 -11.54
CA LYS A 523 -6.43 21.91 -10.31
C LYS A 523 -7.86 22.43 -10.11
N VAL A 524 -8.53 22.86 -11.20
CA VAL A 524 -9.95 23.26 -11.16
C VAL A 524 -10.84 22.06 -10.78
N ASP A 525 -10.61 20.89 -11.40
CA ASP A 525 -11.36 19.68 -11.06
C ASP A 525 -11.17 19.26 -9.60
N PHE A 526 -9.96 19.35 -9.09
CA PHE A 526 -9.67 19.04 -7.67
C PHE A 526 -10.35 20.05 -6.74
N ALA A 527 -10.31 21.36 -7.05
CA ALA A 527 -10.99 22.36 -6.25
C ALA A 527 -12.51 22.10 -6.17
N ASN A 528 -13.13 21.76 -7.31
CA ASN A 528 -14.55 21.39 -7.37
C ASN A 528 -14.84 20.10 -6.57
N TYR A 529 -13.97 19.10 -6.66
CA TYR A 529 -14.08 17.88 -5.88
C TYR A 529 -13.96 18.16 -4.38
N ALA A 530 -12.95 18.92 -3.97
CA ALA A 530 -12.72 19.29 -2.57
C ALA A 530 -13.88 20.11 -1.98
N LYS A 531 -14.49 21.01 -2.78
CA LYS A 531 -15.68 21.75 -2.36
C LYS A 531 -16.88 20.85 -2.13
N ARG A 532 -17.13 19.93 -3.04
CA ARG A 532 -18.27 19.02 -2.97
C ARG A 532 -18.13 17.99 -1.84
N GLU A 533 -16.95 17.38 -1.68
CA GLU A 533 -16.75 16.27 -0.74
C GLU A 533 -16.41 16.74 0.69
N TYR A 534 -15.70 17.86 0.81
CA TYR A 534 -15.14 18.33 2.09
C TYR A 534 -15.59 19.74 2.47
N GLY A 535 -16.25 20.47 1.58
CA GLY A 535 -16.62 21.87 1.80
C GLY A 535 -15.45 22.85 1.70
N PHE A 536 -14.29 22.44 1.19
CA PHE A 536 -13.10 23.28 1.10
C PHE A 536 -13.14 24.22 -0.11
N ASP A 537 -12.85 25.49 0.13
CA ASP A 537 -12.71 26.51 -0.91
C ASP A 537 -11.24 26.64 -1.33
N ILE A 538 -10.83 25.83 -2.29
CA ILE A 538 -9.46 25.85 -2.81
C ILE A 538 -9.40 26.75 -4.04
N ASP A 539 -8.48 27.73 -4.04
CA ASP A 539 -8.17 28.53 -5.22
C ASP A 539 -7.23 27.73 -6.15
N PRO A 540 -7.69 27.32 -7.34
CA PRO A 540 -6.89 26.55 -8.29
C PRO A 540 -5.72 27.34 -8.90
N ASN A 541 -5.62 28.66 -8.66
CA ASN A 541 -4.51 29.48 -9.15
C ASN A 541 -3.32 29.52 -8.19
N THR A 542 -3.46 29.00 -6.97
CA THR A 542 -2.35 28.89 -6.01
C THR A 542 -1.45 27.70 -6.35
N MET A 543 -0.21 27.68 -5.86
CA MET A 543 0.60 26.46 -5.89
C MET A 543 -0.06 25.39 -5.01
N ILE A 544 -0.44 24.24 -5.58
CA ILE A 544 -0.92 23.10 -4.80
C ILE A 544 0.28 22.28 -4.36
N ASN A 545 0.57 22.35 -3.07
CA ASN A 545 1.68 21.69 -2.42
C ASN A 545 1.15 20.58 -1.51
N THR A 546 1.51 19.33 -1.79
CA THR A 546 0.85 18.14 -1.24
C THR A 546 1.79 17.29 -0.42
N MET A 547 1.33 16.87 0.77
CA MET A 547 1.99 15.87 1.59
C MET A 547 0.98 14.79 2.00
N VAL A 548 0.87 13.73 1.20
CA VAL A 548 -0.06 12.63 1.44
C VAL A 548 0.72 11.34 1.70
N LYS A 549 0.77 10.98 2.96
CA LYS A 549 1.53 9.83 3.48
C LYS A 549 0.87 9.36 4.77
N ARG A 550 1.00 8.06 5.12
CA ARG A 550 0.71 7.60 6.47
C ARG A 550 1.37 8.52 7.49
N LEU A 551 0.66 8.92 8.54
CA LEU A 551 1.26 9.76 9.55
C LEU A 551 2.22 8.96 10.42
N HIS A 552 3.48 9.34 10.38
CA HIS A 552 4.56 8.77 11.17
C HIS A 552 5.66 9.80 11.37
N GLU A 553 6.31 9.80 12.52
CA GLU A 553 7.33 10.80 12.86
C GLU A 553 8.49 10.82 11.85
N TYR A 554 8.97 9.66 11.35
CA TYR A 554 10.06 9.61 10.39
C TYR A 554 9.74 10.25 9.03
N LYS A 555 8.45 10.35 8.66
CA LYS A 555 7.99 11.02 7.43
C LYS A 555 7.97 12.53 7.57
N ARG A 556 8.07 13.01 8.79
CA ARG A 556 8.27 14.41 9.19
C ARG A 556 7.17 15.39 8.76
N GLN A 557 5.89 14.99 8.88
CA GLN A 557 4.80 15.94 8.76
C GLN A 557 4.98 17.13 9.73
N ALA A 558 5.62 16.89 10.87
CA ALA A 558 6.00 17.93 11.82
C ALA A 558 6.92 18.99 11.20
N LEU A 559 7.91 18.62 10.38
CA LEU A 559 8.77 19.56 9.68
C LEU A 559 7.95 20.49 8.76
N LYS A 560 7.02 19.90 8.00
CA LYS A 560 6.15 20.67 7.10
C LYS A 560 5.28 21.65 7.86
N ILE A 561 4.58 21.19 8.91
CA ILE A 561 3.67 22.06 9.65
C ILE A 561 4.40 23.16 10.42
N LEU A 562 5.60 22.87 10.98
CA LEU A 562 6.42 23.90 11.63
C LEU A 562 6.87 24.96 10.65
N ALA A 563 7.25 24.60 9.42
CA ALA A 563 7.59 25.58 8.39
C ALA A 563 6.40 26.45 7.97
N VAL A 564 5.19 25.87 7.92
CA VAL A 564 3.94 26.61 7.67
C VAL A 564 3.67 27.62 8.79
N ILE A 565 3.81 27.19 10.05
CA ILE A 565 3.63 28.04 11.23
C ILE A 565 4.68 29.17 11.24
N ALA A 566 5.92 28.88 10.92
CA ALA A 566 6.98 29.88 10.84
C ALA A 566 6.67 30.95 9.77
N ARG A 567 6.16 30.53 8.60
CA ARG A 567 5.74 31.46 7.55
C ARG A 567 4.55 32.34 8.03
N TYR A 568 3.60 31.72 8.71
CA TYR A 568 2.49 32.44 9.32
C TYR A 568 2.96 33.45 10.37
N ALA A 569 3.92 33.06 11.24
CA ALA A 569 4.51 33.96 12.24
C ALA A 569 5.24 35.14 11.59
N ASP A 570 5.96 34.92 10.49
CA ASP A 570 6.62 36.00 9.75
C ASP A 570 5.61 37.02 9.16
N ILE A 571 4.44 36.55 8.71
CA ILE A 571 3.34 37.43 8.26
C ILE A 571 2.74 38.18 9.44
N LYS A 572 2.41 37.51 10.53
CA LYS A 572 1.77 38.13 11.71
C LYS A 572 2.66 39.19 12.40
N SER A 573 3.98 38.96 12.40
CA SER A 573 4.94 39.93 12.96
C SER A 573 5.23 41.10 12.01
N GLY A 574 4.72 41.08 10.78
CA GLY A 574 5.00 42.06 9.74
C GLY A 574 6.40 42.00 9.16
N LYS A 575 7.14 40.95 9.42
CA LYS A 575 8.47 40.69 8.85
C LYS A 575 8.37 40.44 7.33
N ILE A 576 7.29 39.85 6.88
CA ILE A 576 6.93 39.64 5.48
C ILE A 576 5.51 40.21 5.26
N SER A 577 5.33 41.03 4.22
CA SER A 577 4.01 41.44 3.81
C SER A 577 3.23 40.31 3.18
N ALA A 578 1.97 40.12 3.54
CA ALA A 578 1.13 39.08 2.90
C ALA A 578 1.02 39.30 1.37
N ASP A 579 1.11 40.55 0.91
CA ASP A 579 1.05 40.87 -0.54
C ASP A 579 2.26 40.34 -1.30
N ASP A 580 3.43 40.16 -0.62
CA ASP A 580 4.67 39.67 -1.20
C ASP A 580 4.77 38.13 -1.11
N VAL A 581 3.81 37.46 -0.42
CA VAL A 581 3.79 35.99 -0.28
C VAL A 581 3.21 35.38 -1.55
N MET A 582 3.90 34.44 -2.14
CA MET A 582 3.37 33.64 -3.22
C MET A 582 2.18 32.79 -2.73
N PRO A 583 1.04 32.85 -3.42
CA PRO A 583 -0.14 32.08 -3.01
C PRO A 583 0.10 30.57 -3.04
N ARG A 584 -0.11 29.92 -1.89
CA ARG A 584 0.12 28.48 -1.72
C ARG A 584 -1.03 27.81 -0.99
N THR A 585 -1.51 26.72 -1.53
CA THR A 585 -2.45 25.81 -0.89
C THR A 585 -1.73 24.53 -0.51
N ILE A 586 -1.68 24.24 0.79
CA ILE A 586 -1.01 23.06 1.34
C ILE A 586 -2.08 22.02 1.66
N VAL A 587 -1.93 20.84 1.11
CA VAL A 587 -2.85 19.73 1.30
C VAL A 587 -2.13 18.58 2.01
N PHE A 588 -2.58 18.27 3.21
CA PHE A 588 -2.19 17.06 3.92
C PHE A 588 -3.19 15.94 3.68
N GLY A 589 -2.74 14.71 3.75
CA GLY A 589 -3.61 13.54 3.78
C GLY A 589 -2.88 12.39 4.48
N ALA A 590 -3.43 11.93 5.61
CA ALA A 590 -2.79 10.92 6.42
C ALA A 590 -3.78 10.24 7.35
N LYS A 591 -3.55 8.94 7.62
CA LYS A 591 -4.15 8.23 8.75
C LYS A 591 -3.05 7.89 9.74
N ALA A 592 -3.32 8.07 11.04
CA ALA A 592 -2.45 7.58 12.11
C ALA A 592 -2.95 6.24 12.62
N ALA A 593 -2.04 5.35 13.04
CA ALA A 593 -2.42 4.15 13.76
C ALA A 593 -3.22 4.53 15.03
N PRO A 594 -4.28 3.81 15.40
CA PRO A 594 -5.15 4.18 16.51
C PRO A 594 -4.44 4.43 17.85
N GLY A 595 -3.44 3.62 18.18
CA GLY A 595 -2.63 3.75 19.41
C GLY A 595 -1.46 4.73 19.31
N TYR A 596 -1.20 5.36 18.16
CA TYR A 596 -0.04 6.24 17.98
C TYR A 596 -0.35 7.68 18.41
N TYR A 597 -0.17 7.95 19.68
CA TYR A 597 -0.57 9.18 20.36
C TYR A 597 0.04 10.45 19.72
N LEU A 598 1.37 10.54 19.56
CA LEU A 598 2.03 11.72 19.00
C LEU A 598 1.64 11.96 17.54
N ALA A 599 1.42 10.91 16.77
CA ALA A 599 0.90 11.01 15.41
C ALA A 599 -0.51 11.62 15.39
N LYS A 600 -1.39 11.19 16.29
CA LYS A 600 -2.74 11.76 16.43
C LYS A 600 -2.72 13.22 16.89
N GLN A 601 -1.80 13.58 17.79
CA GLN A 601 -1.58 15.00 18.14
C GLN A 601 -1.09 15.84 16.96
N THR A 602 -0.22 15.30 16.11
CA THR A 602 0.24 15.97 14.89
C THR A 602 -0.94 16.23 13.93
N ILE A 603 -1.83 15.27 13.73
CA ILE A 603 -3.08 15.47 12.96
C ILE A 603 -3.92 16.60 13.54
N GLN A 604 -4.13 16.58 14.85
CA GLN A 604 -4.88 17.62 15.55
C GLN A 604 -4.24 18.99 15.36
N LEU A 605 -2.93 19.09 15.46
CA LEU A 605 -2.20 20.33 15.23
C LEU A 605 -2.42 20.84 13.80
N ILE A 606 -2.26 19.99 12.78
CA ILE A 606 -2.46 20.38 11.38
C ILE A 606 -3.87 20.92 11.16
N ASN A 607 -4.90 20.25 11.66
CA ASN A 607 -6.29 20.70 11.55
C ASN A 607 -6.53 22.06 12.26
N ASN A 608 -5.95 22.24 13.43
CA ASN A 608 -6.10 23.48 14.19
C ASN A 608 -5.31 24.64 13.58
N VAL A 609 -4.11 24.38 13.03
CA VAL A 609 -3.35 25.36 12.24
C VAL A 609 -4.15 25.78 11.01
N ALA A 610 -4.74 24.81 10.29
CA ALA A 610 -5.62 25.09 9.16
C ALA A 610 -6.78 26.00 9.55
N ARG A 611 -7.47 25.70 10.66
CA ARG A 611 -8.57 26.51 11.18
C ARG A 611 -8.14 27.95 11.48
N VAL A 612 -6.98 28.16 12.09
CA VAL A 612 -6.48 29.51 12.43
C VAL A 612 -6.06 30.27 11.17
N ILE A 613 -5.18 29.68 10.35
CA ILE A 613 -4.59 30.36 9.19
C ILE A 613 -5.64 30.69 8.12
N ASN A 614 -6.52 29.73 7.79
CA ASN A 614 -7.51 29.93 6.72
C ASN A 614 -8.54 31.00 7.05
N ASN A 615 -8.74 31.32 8.33
CA ASN A 615 -9.67 32.36 8.79
C ASN A 615 -9.00 33.68 9.19
N ASP A 616 -7.67 33.77 9.08
CA ASP A 616 -6.96 35.01 9.44
C ASP A 616 -6.91 35.99 8.26
N PRO A 617 -7.58 37.16 8.38
CA PRO A 617 -7.60 38.14 7.30
C PRO A 617 -6.23 38.74 7.00
N ASP A 618 -5.29 38.73 7.93
CA ASP A 618 -3.93 39.25 7.72
C ASP A 618 -3.14 38.42 6.69
N VAL A 619 -3.49 37.15 6.54
CA VAL A 619 -2.89 36.24 5.55
C VAL A 619 -3.39 36.50 4.13
N LYS A 620 -4.56 37.17 3.98
CA LYS A 620 -5.20 37.51 2.69
C LYS A 620 -5.38 36.33 1.74
N GLY A 621 -5.58 35.11 2.27
CA GLY A 621 -5.72 33.90 1.47
C GLY A 621 -4.44 33.44 0.74
N LYS A 622 -3.29 34.02 1.07
CA LYS A 622 -2.00 33.66 0.44
C LYS A 622 -1.41 32.35 0.96
N LEU A 623 -1.81 31.93 2.15
CA LEU A 623 -1.38 30.69 2.77
C LEU A 623 -2.62 29.96 3.26
N ASN A 624 -2.91 28.80 2.67
CA ASN A 624 -4.07 27.98 3.05
C ASN A 624 -3.60 26.56 3.36
N VAL A 625 -4.25 25.92 4.33
CA VAL A 625 -3.96 24.56 4.75
C VAL A 625 -5.25 23.76 4.76
N TYR A 626 -5.26 22.61 4.13
CA TYR A 626 -6.41 21.71 4.11
C TYR A 626 -5.98 20.29 4.46
N PHE A 627 -6.82 19.60 5.20
CA PHE A 627 -6.63 18.20 5.54
C PHE A 627 -7.92 17.43 5.24
N PRO A 628 -8.13 16.98 3.98
CA PRO A 628 -9.24 16.09 3.68
C PRO A 628 -9.12 14.80 4.49
N TRP A 629 -10.20 14.47 5.20
CA TRP A 629 -10.23 13.24 6.00
C TRP A 629 -10.32 12.00 5.13
N ASN A 630 -9.94 10.87 5.70
CA ASN A 630 -10.08 9.55 5.08
C ASN A 630 -9.35 9.40 3.74
N TYR A 631 -8.06 9.81 3.70
CA TYR A 631 -7.25 9.65 2.49
C TYR A 631 -7.30 8.21 1.97
N ASN A 632 -7.65 8.05 0.69
CA ASN A 632 -7.84 6.80 -0.02
C ASN A 632 -7.45 6.96 -1.51
N ILE A 633 -7.61 5.91 -2.30
CA ILE A 633 -7.24 5.94 -3.73
C ILE A 633 -8.14 6.88 -4.54
N ARG A 634 -9.42 7.01 -4.19
CA ARG A 634 -10.32 7.98 -4.83
C ARG A 634 -9.81 9.41 -4.69
N LEU A 635 -9.46 9.83 -3.47
CA LEU A 635 -8.88 11.16 -3.23
C LEU A 635 -7.53 11.30 -3.96
N ALA A 636 -6.68 10.27 -3.90
CA ALA A 636 -5.39 10.28 -4.59
C ALA A 636 -5.53 10.53 -6.10
N GLN A 637 -6.50 9.90 -6.76
CA GLN A 637 -6.74 10.06 -8.20
C GLN A 637 -7.21 11.49 -8.59
N HIS A 638 -7.77 12.27 -7.67
CA HIS A 638 -8.10 13.67 -7.90
C HIS A 638 -6.96 14.63 -7.52
N LEU A 639 -6.27 14.36 -6.43
CA LEU A 639 -5.24 15.23 -5.87
C LEU A 639 -3.92 15.14 -6.64
N ILE A 640 -3.47 13.94 -6.97
CA ILE A 640 -2.16 13.73 -7.62
C ILE A 640 -2.06 14.48 -8.96
N PRO A 641 -3.06 14.40 -9.87
CA PRO A 641 -3.04 15.19 -11.11
C PRO A 641 -3.01 16.70 -10.92
N ALA A 642 -3.55 17.19 -9.80
CA ALA A 642 -3.66 18.62 -9.49
C ALA A 642 -2.42 19.18 -8.77
N THR A 643 -1.53 18.34 -8.25
CA THR A 643 -0.40 18.78 -7.45
C THR A 643 0.69 19.40 -8.28
N ASP A 644 1.20 20.56 -7.85
CA ASP A 644 2.37 21.24 -8.40
C ASP A 644 3.66 20.79 -7.72
N LEU A 645 3.64 20.68 -6.38
CA LEU A 645 4.81 20.33 -5.55
C LEU A 645 4.47 19.19 -4.59
N ASP A 646 5.24 18.11 -4.66
CA ASP A 646 5.14 16.93 -3.81
C ASP A 646 6.22 16.93 -2.72
N GLU A 647 5.81 16.61 -1.49
CA GLU A 647 6.67 16.55 -0.30
C GLU A 647 7.11 15.12 0.01
N GLN A 648 8.40 14.85 -0.17
CA GLN A 648 9.05 13.56 0.12
C GLN A 648 10.22 13.77 1.09
N ILE A 649 9.88 14.23 2.30
CA ILE A 649 10.79 14.85 3.27
C ILE A 649 11.13 13.96 4.47
N SER A 650 11.04 12.63 4.34
CA SER A 650 11.47 11.70 5.36
C SER A 650 12.94 11.92 5.77
N GLN A 651 13.30 11.57 7.00
CA GLN A 651 14.70 11.54 7.38
C GLN A 651 15.45 10.52 6.51
N ALA A 652 16.60 10.87 6.00
CA ALA A 652 17.40 9.99 5.16
C ALA A 652 17.70 8.64 5.87
N GLY A 653 17.54 7.54 5.15
CA GLY A 653 17.73 6.19 5.66
C GLY A 653 16.51 5.60 6.40
N LYS A 654 15.34 6.19 6.28
CA LYS A 654 14.12 5.73 6.99
C LYS A 654 12.99 5.27 6.06
N GLU A 655 12.77 5.94 4.94
CA GLU A 655 11.80 5.50 3.92
C GLU A 655 12.46 4.44 3.01
N ALA A 656 11.94 3.23 3.00
CA ALA A 656 12.50 2.16 2.18
C ALA A 656 12.44 2.47 0.68
N SER A 657 11.34 3.00 0.19
CA SER A 657 11.16 3.42 -1.19
C SER A 657 10.27 4.65 -1.29
N GLY A 658 9.06 4.56 -0.78
CA GLY A 658 7.95 5.40 -1.20
C GLY A 658 7.43 4.98 -2.58
N THR A 659 6.16 5.27 -2.85
CA THR A 659 5.54 5.15 -4.18
C THR A 659 4.72 6.38 -4.53
N GLY A 660 4.41 7.23 -3.56
CA GLY A 660 3.81 8.54 -3.78
C GLY A 660 4.67 9.40 -4.70
N ASN A 661 5.96 9.47 -4.43
CA ASN A 661 6.94 10.17 -5.24
C ASN A 661 6.88 9.78 -6.74
N MET A 662 6.71 8.50 -7.05
CA MET A 662 6.58 8.00 -8.43
C MET A 662 5.28 8.47 -9.09
N LYS A 663 4.17 8.40 -8.36
CA LYS A 663 2.85 8.83 -8.85
C LYS A 663 2.82 10.33 -9.16
N PHE A 664 3.38 11.14 -8.27
CA PHE A 664 3.45 12.58 -8.44
C PHE A 664 4.36 12.98 -9.61
N ALA A 665 5.54 12.37 -9.73
CA ALA A 665 6.45 12.62 -10.85
C ALA A 665 5.81 12.26 -12.19
N LEU A 666 5.15 11.10 -12.30
CA LEU A 666 4.42 10.66 -13.50
C LEU A 666 3.25 11.59 -13.87
N ASN A 667 2.71 12.35 -12.92
CA ASN A 667 1.63 13.31 -13.13
C ASN A 667 2.11 14.78 -13.23
N GLY A 668 3.42 14.99 -13.33
CA GLY A 668 4.00 16.32 -13.55
C GLY A 668 4.00 17.21 -12.32
N ALA A 669 4.19 16.65 -11.14
CA ALA A 669 4.57 17.41 -9.96
C ALA A 669 6.08 17.48 -9.84
N MET A 670 6.61 18.64 -9.39
CA MET A 670 7.99 18.74 -8.92
C MET A 670 8.07 18.14 -7.52
N THR A 671 9.23 17.57 -7.17
CA THR A 671 9.45 16.99 -5.86
C THR A 671 10.43 17.82 -5.04
N VAL A 672 10.07 18.10 -3.77
CA VAL A 672 11.02 18.50 -2.74
C VAL A 672 11.25 17.33 -1.80
N GLY A 673 12.50 16.94 -1.59
CA GLY A 673 12.79 15.74 -0.81
C GLY A 673 14.23 15.62 -0.37
N THR A 674 14.45 14.60 0.45
CA THR A 674 15.74 14.16 0.94
C THR A 674 16.31 13.04 0.07
N LEU A 675 17.60 12.73 0.23
CA LEU A 675 18.21 11.54 -0.38
C LEU A 675 17.84 10.28 0.41
N ASP A 676 16.59 9.85 0.21
CA ASP A 676 16.01 8.70 0.90
C ASP A 676 15.13 7.87 -0.04
N GLY A 677 15.12 6.56 0.14
CA GLY A 677 14.33 5.64 -0.65
C GLY A 677 14.47 5.84 -2.16
N ALA A 678 13.36 5.78 -2.87
CA ALA A 678 13.34 5.97 -4.32
C ALA A 678 13.56 7.42 -4.79
N ASN A 679 13.59 8.41 -3.88
CA ASN A 679 13.94 9.78 -4.24
C ASN A 679 15.31 9.86 -4.90
N VAL A 680 16.25 9.03 -4.47
CA VAL A 680 17.61 8.96 -5.05
C VAL A 680 17.52 8.61 -6.53
N GLU A 681 16.86 7.51 -6.86
CA GLU A 681 16.71 7.03 -8.24
C GLU A 681 15.85 7.98 -9.09
N ILE A 682 14.81 8.61 -8.50
CA ILE A 682 14.00 9.62 -9.21
C ILE A 682 14.88 10.79 -9.60
N ARG A 683 15.63 11.36 -8.65
CA ARG A 683 16.51 12.50 -8.88
C ARG A 683 17.59 12.21 -9.93
N GLU A 684 18.17 11.01 -9.92
CA GLU A 684 19.15 10.57 -10.92
C GLU A 684 18.54 10.54 -12.34
N ARG A 685 17.31 10.08 -12.45
CA ARG A 685 16.63 9.91 -13.76
C ARG A 685 16.07 11.21 -14.32
N VAL A 686 15.48 12.05 -13.46
CA VAL A 686 14.91 13.33 -13.90
C VAL A 686 15.96 14.42 -14.09
N GLY A 687 17.15 14.24 -13.51
CA GLY A 687 18.21 15.24 -13.43
C GLY A 687 18.15 16.07 -12.15
N ALA A 688 19.30 16.34 -11.55
CA ALA A 688 19.42 17.02 -10.26
C ALA A 688 18.76 18.42 -10.26
N GLU A 689 18.78 19.12 -11.40
CA GLU A 689 18.17 20.43 -11.60
C GLU A 689 16.64 20.40 -11.68
N ASN A 690 16.04 19.22 -11.76
CA ASN A 690 14.59 19.02 -11.85
C ASN A 690 14.00 18.42 -10.55
N PHE A 691 14.76 18.49 -9.47
CA PHE A 691 14.41 17.98 -8.14
C PHE A 691 14.93 18.94 -7.06
N PHE A 692 14.09 19.33 -6.12
CA PHE A 692 14.50 20.21 -5.02
C PHE A 692 15.05 19.36 -3.86
N LEU A 693 16.36 19.27 -3.78
CA LEU A 693 17.04 18.51 -2.74
C LEU A 693 17.32 19.37 -1.50
N PHE A 694 17.06 18.81 -0.31
CA PHE A 694 17.46 19.41 0.96
C PHE A 694 17.78 18.34 2.01
N GLY A 695 18.37 18.79 3.12
CA GLY A 695 18.52 17.98 4.33
C GLY A 695 19.75 17.08 4.32
N MET A 696 19.97 16.46 5.48
CA MET A 696 21.12 15.59 5.72
C MET A 696 21.03 14.28 4.94
N THR A 697 22.18 13.76 4.54
CA THR A 697 22.37 12.40 4.03
C THR A 697 22.35 11.38 5.18
N VAL A 698 22.32 10.07 4.83
CA VAL A 698 22.41 8.99 5.83
C VAL A 698 23.65 9.12 6.69
N ASP A 699 24.83 9.36 6.07
CA ASP A 699 26.10 9.48 6.78
C ASP A 699 26.11 10.69 7.73
N GLU A 700 25.53 11.82 7.33
CA GLU A 700 25.42 13.02 8.18
C GLU A 700 24.46 12.80 9.35
N VAL A 701 23.36 12.07 9.13
CA VAL A 701 22.43 11.68 10.20
C VAL A 701 23.14 10.78 11.22
N ASP A 702 23.85 9.75 10.75
CA ASP A 702 24.58 8.82 11.62
C ASP A 702 25.70 9.54 12.40
N ALA A 703 26.44 10.45 11.75
CA ALA A 703 27.46 11.26 12.40
C ALA A 703 26.87 12.15 13.50
N LEU A 704 25.73 12.80 13.23
CA LEU A 704 25.09 13.67 14.21
C LEU A 704 24.52 12.88 15.41
N TYR A 705 24.02 11.65 15.20
CA TYR A 705 23.65 10.76 16.29
C TYR A 705 24.86 10.36 17.13
N ALA A 706 25.98 10.03 16.48
CA ALA A 706 27.21 9.63 17.16
C ALA A 706 27.83 10.78 17.98
N GLU A 707 27.72 12.03 17.53
CA GLU A 707 28.15 13.22 18.23
C GLU A 707 27.25 13.61 19.42
N GLY A 708 26.03 13.07 19.48
CA GLY A 708 25.02 13.40 20.48
C GLY A 708 24.13 14.55 20.05
N TYR A 709 23.06 14.22 19.33
CA TYR A 709 22.07 15.19 18.86
C TYR A 709 21.32 15.86 20.02
N GLU A 710 21.30 17.20 20.03
CA GLU A 710 20.60 18.02 21.00
C GLU A 710 19.56 18.92 20.31
N PRO A 711 18.27 18.53 20.22
CA PRO A 711 17.24 19.29 19.51
C PRO A 711 17.12 20.74 19.94
N LYS A 712 17.23 20.99 21.25
CA LYS A 712 17.06 22.30 21.86
C LYS A 712 18.05 23.35 21.33
N LYS A 713 19.26 22.95 20.92
CA LYS A 713 20.24 23.84 20.30
C LYS A 713 19.72 24.43 18.99
N TYR A 714 19.02 23.65 18.17
CA TYR A 714 18.43 24.12 16.90
C TYR A 714 17.25 25.06 17.14
N TYR A 715 16.42 24.75 18.14
CA TYR A 715 15.32 25.62 18.56
C TYR A 715 15.85 27.00 19.06
N GLU A 716 16.92 27.01 19.82
CA GLU A 716 17.50 28.25 20.34
C GLU A 716 18.25 29.05 19.25
N ALA A 717 18.83 28.39 18.27
CA ALA A 717 19.64 28.98 17.21
C ALA A 717 18.82 29.60 16.05
N ASP A 718 17.64 29.04 15.72
CA ASP A 718 16.80 29.53 14.63
C ASP A 718 15.56 30.29 15.16
N PRO A 719 15.50 31.64 15.03
CA PRO A 719 14.38 32.41 15.52
C PRO A 719 13.03 32.07 14.88
N ARG A 720 13.01 31.54 13.65
CA ARG A 720 11.78 31.14 12.95
C ARG A 720 11.26 29.83 13.51
N LEU A 721 12.14 28.88 13.72
CA LEU A 721 11.82 27.63 14.39
C LEU A 721 11.31 27.86 15.80
N LYS A 722 12.02 28.73 16.54
CA LYS A 722 11.60 29.13 17.89
C LYS A 722 10.21 29.76 17.89
N ALA A 723 9.94 30.70 16.99
CA ALA A 723 8.63 31.33 16.89
C ALA A 723 7.53 30.30 16.57
N ALA A 724 7.80 29.36 15.68
CA ALA A 724 6.83 28.31 15.32
C ALA A 724 6.50 27.39 16.51
N ILE A 725 7.51 26.90 17.23
CA ILE A 725 7.29 26.01 18.39
C ILE A 725 6.63 26.79 19.54
N ASP A 726 7.03 28.05 19.78
CA ASP A 726 6.46 28.88 20.83
C ASP A 726 4.96 29.12 20.57
N MET A 727 4.52 29.34 19.31
CA MET A 727 3.10 29.47 18.94
C MET A 727 2.31 28.20 19.17
N VAL A 728 2.93 27.02 19.05
CA VAL A 728 2.27 25.76 19.39
C VAL A 728 2.12 25.63 20.90
N ALA A 729 3.16 26.02 21.65
CA ALA A 729 3.20 25.89 23.11
C ALA A 729 2.33 26.93 23.83
N ASP A 730 2.11 28.11 23.26
CA ASP A 730 1.41 29.23 23.92
C ASP A 730 -0.12 29.15 23.85
N GLY A 731 -0.64 28.17 23.09
CA GLY A 731 -2.07 27.96 22.93
C GLY A 731 -2.69 28.64 21.70
N THR A 732 -1.89 29.26 20.83
CA THR A 732 -2.37 29.91 19.59
C THR A 732 -3.27 28.98 18.76
N PHE A 733 -2.92 27.70 18.65
CA PHE A 733 -3.66 26.71 17.86
C PHE A 733 -4.60 25.81 18.70
N SER A 734 -4.80 26.13 19.97
CA SER A 734 -5.64 25.35 20.91
C SER A 734 -6.60 26.23 21.72
N ASN A 735 -7.04 27.34 21.15
CA ASN A 735 -7.97 28.29 21.79
C ASN A 735 -7.46 28.81 23.16
N GLY A 736 -6.13 28.94 23.32
CA GLY A 736 -5.49 29.41 24.56
C GLY A 736 -5.13 28.32 25.56
N ASP A 737 -5.48 27.07 25.31
CA ASP A 737 -5.10 25.93 26.15
C ASP A 737 -3.68 25.46 25.84
N LYS A 738 -2.72 25.76 26.72
CA LYS A 738 -1.30 25.45 26.56
C LYS A 738 -0.95 23.98 26.78
N THR A 739 -1.90 23.20 27.30
CA THR A 739 -1.64 21.78 27.66
C THR A 739 -1.85 20.83 26.50
N VAL A 740 -2.62 21.23 25.47
CA VAL A 740 -3.03 20.37 24.36
C VAL A 740 -1.84 19.75 23.61
N TYR A 741 -0.78 20.52 23.40
CA TYR A 741 0.41 20.08 22.64
C TYR A 741 1.68 19.97 23.52
N GLU A 742 1.53 19.95 24.84
CA GLU A 742 2.68 19.88 25.75
C GLU A 742 3.58 18.68 25.47
N ASP A 743 3.00 17.50 25.29
CA ASP A 743 3.75 16.28 25.00
C ASP A 743 4.47 16.34 23.65
N LEU A 744 3.82 16.90 22.64
CA LEU A 744 4.39 17.05 21.30
C LEU A 744 5.57 18.02 21.29
N VAL A 745 5.42 19.17 21.97
CA VAL A 745 6.50 20.16 22.10
C VAL A 745 7.63 19.60 22.95
N HIS A 746 7.31 18.89 24.03
CA HIS A 746 8.32 18.24 24.86
C HIS A 746 9.14 17.23 24.06
N ASP A 747 8.49 16.42 23.26
CA ASP A 747 9.17 15.43 22.41
C ASP A 747 10.11 16.10 21.41
N TRP A 748 9.65 17.15 20.71
CA TRP A 748 10.50 17.92 19.78
C TRP A 748 11.73 18.53 20.44
N LEU A 749 11.59 19.04 21.66
CA LEU A 749 12.69 19.74 22.35
C LEU A 749 13.66 18.81 23.08
N THR A 750 13.25 17.56 23.35
CA THR A 750 14.07 16.64 24.17
C THR A 750 14.52 15.38 23.43
N LYS A 751 13.74 14.90 22.46
CA LYS A 751 14.01 13.65 21.75
C LYS A 751 14.26 13.88 20.27
N ASP A 752 13.26 14.42 19.56
CA ASP A 752 13.27 14.64 18.11
C ASP A 752 14.00 13.53 17.33
N TRP A 753 13.54 12.28 17.52
CA TRP A 753 14.19 11.06 17.04
C TRP A 753 14.56 11.08 15.55
N PHE A 754 13.86 11.91 14.76
CA PHE A 754 14.05 11.99 13.32
C PHE A 754 14.64 13.32 12.86
N MET A 755 15.31 14.05 13.78
CA MET A 755 16.06 15.28 13.48
C MET A 755 15.28 16.31 12.68
N THR A 756 14.00 16.45 12.99
CA THR A 756 13.10 17.43 12.38
C THR A 756 13.63 18.84 12.54
N LEU A 757 14.13 19.18 13.74
CA LEU A 757 14.62 20.52 14.06
C LEU A 757 15.97 20.80 13.39
N ALA A 758 16.83 19.79 13.24
CA ALA A 758 18.12 19.94 12.57
C ALA A 758 17.98 20.28 11.06
N ASP A 759 17.02 19.69 10.37
CA ASP A 759 16.77 19.93 8.95
C ASP A 759 15.87 21.14 8.66
N PHE A 760 15.31 21.78 9.69
CA PHE A 760 14.36 22.90 9.51
C PHE A 760 14.97 24.07 8.72
N GLY A 761 16.21 24.44 9.03
CA GLY A 761 16.89 25.52 8.32
C GLY A 761 17.08 25.23 6.83
N ALA A 762 17.55 24.04 6.48
CA ALA A 762 17.72 23.61 5.10
C ALA A 762 16.36 23.52 4.37
N TYR A 763 15.34 22.98 5.03
CA TYR A 763 13.99 22.88 4.46
C TYR A 763 13.34 24.23 4.19
N THR A 764 13.53 25.22 5.08
CA THR A 764 12.99 26.57 4.87
C THR A 764 13.80 27.34 3.82
N ALA A 765 15.09 27.08 3.68
CA ALA A 765 15.93 27.71 2.66
C ALA A 765 15.52 27.29 1.24
N ILE A 766 15.29 25.99 0.99
CA ILE A 766 14.90 25.49 -0.34
C ILE A 766 13.55 26.05 -0.80
N GLN A 767 12.66 26.48 0.11
CA GLN A 767 11.39 27.08 -0.25
C GLN A 767 11.54 28.35 -1.10
N SER A 768 12.60 29.12 -0.91
CA SER A 768 12.87 30.32 -1.71
C SER A 768 13.21 29.98 -3.17
N GLU A 769 13.94 28.88 -3.40
CA GLU A 769 14.25 28.40 -4.74
C GLU A 769 12.99 27.89 -5.46
N ILE A 770 12.13 27.15 -4.73
CA ILE A 770 10.86 26.67 -5.22
C ILE A 770 9.97 27.85 -5.65
N GLU A 771 9.84 28.87 -4.82
CA GLU A 771 9.04 30.07 -5.12
C GLU A 771 9.58 30.84 -6.32
N ALA A 772 10.90 31.01 -6.41
CA ALA A 772 11.56 31.70 -7.53
C ALA A 772 11.34 30.97 -8.86
N LEU A 773 11.36 29.64 -8.87
CA LEU A 773 11.07 28.85 -10.07
C LEU A 773 9.57 28.87 -10.41
N TYR A 774 8.69 28.75 -9.42
CA TYR A 774 7.24 28.76 -9.65
C TYR A 774 6.74 30.07 -10.21
N ALA A 775 7.40 31.18 -9.89
CA ALA A 775 7.16 32.48 -10.48
C ALA A 775 7.49 32.57 -11.99
N GLN A 776 8.07 31.51 -12.56
CA GLN A 776 8.39 31.34 -13.97
C GLN A 776 7.58 30.18 -14.58
N PRO A 777 6.29 30.38 -14.91
CA PRO A 777 5.38 29.27 -15.21
C PRO A 777 5.81 28.38 -16.36
N LEU A 778 6.44 28.94 -17.40
CA LEU A 778 6.93 28.17 -18.53
C LEU A 778 8.07 27.24 -18.13
N GLU A 779 9.03 27.74 -17.34
CA GLU A 779 10.18 26.96 -16.90
C GLU A 779 9.77 25.91 -15.87
N TRP A 780 8.85 26.24 -14.94
CA TRP A 780 8.27 25.26 -14.02
C TRP A 780 7.65 24.09 -14.77
N ASN A 781 6.77 24.36 -15.74
CA ASN A 781 6.08 23.32 -16.48
C ASN A 781 7.01 22.54 -17.41
N ARG A 782 8.08 23.17 -17.92
CA ARG A 782 9.14 22.48 -18.65
C ARG A 782 9.82 21.42 -17.80
N LYS A 783 10.25 21.77 -16.60
CA LYS A 783 10.86 20.85 -15.62
C LYS A 783 9.89 19.78 -15.16
N ALA A 784 8.63 20.12 -14.95
CA ALA A 784 7.58 19.16 -14.64
C ALA A 784 7.34 18.14 -15.77
N LEU A 785 7.35 18.56 -17.03
CA LEU A 785 7.28 17.67 -18.17
C LEU A 785 8.51 16.75 -18.29
N ILE A 786 9.70 17.25 -17.97
CA ILE A 786 10.93 16.44 -17.90
C ILE A 786 10.78 15.36 -16.81
N ASN A 787 10.16 15.68 -15.66
CA ASN A 787 9.86 14.67 -14.65
C ASN A 787 8.95 13.57 -15.20
N VAL A 788 7.89 13.88 -15.92
CA VAL A 788 7.02 12.88 -16.58
C VAL A 788 7.84 12.02 -17.55
N ALA A 789 8.60 12.65 -18.44
CA ALA A 789 9.37 11.97 -19.47
C ALA A 789 10.39 10.96 -18.92
N ASN A 790 10.97 11.26 -17.76
CA ASN A 790 12.03 10.46 -17.18
C ASN A 790 11.59 9.57 -16.00
N SER A 791 10.27 9.45 -15.75
CA SER A 791 9.72 8.62 -14.69
C SER A 791 9.19 7.26 -15.18
N GLY A 792 9.41 6.89 -16.44
CA GLY A 792 8.93 5.63 -17.01
C GLY A 792 9.46 4.37 -16.31
N TYR A 793 10.69 4.42 -15.81
CA TYR A 793 11.28 3.36 -15.01
C TYR A 793 10.44 2.95 -13.78
N PHE A 794 9.66 3.86 -13.21
CA PHE A 794 8.85 3.60 -12.01
C PHE A 794 7.51 2.94 -12.33
N SER A 795 7.47 2.13 -13.38
CA SER A 795 6.38 1.23 -13.73
C SER A 795 6.38 -0.02 -12.84
N SER A 796 5.21 -0.42 -12.34
CA SER A 796 5.07 -1.71 -11.69
C SER A 796 5.20 -2.89 -12.67
N ASP A 797 5.00 -2.67 -13.97
CA ASP A 797 5.26 -3.69 -15.00
C ASP A 797 6.76 -4.01 -15.03
N ARG A 798 7.64 -2.99 -15.11
CA ARG A 798 9.09 -3.18 -15.00
C ARG A 798 9.47 -3.86 -13.66
N SER A 799 8.85 -3.47 -12.53
CA SER A 799 9.11 -4.14 -11.25
C SER A 799 8.78 -5.63 -11.32
N MET A 800 7.66 -6.00 -11.94
CA MET A 800 7.30 -7.42 -12.11
C MET A 800 8.26 -8.15 -13.04
N GLU A 801 8.70 -7.54 -14.12
CA GLU A 801 9.75 -8.10 -15.01
C GLU A 801 11.04 -8.37 -14.24
N ASP A 802 11.48 -7.46 -13.37
CA ASP A 802 12.63 -7.66 -12.48
C ASP A 802 12.43 -8.86 -11.53
N TYR A 803 11.24 -9.02 -10.92
CA TYR A 803 10.91 -10.19 -10.10
C TYR A 803 10.91 -11.48 -10.91
N LEU A 804 10.34 -11.47 -12.10
CA LEU A 804 10.32 -12.64 -13.00
C LEU A 804 11.72 -13.08 -13.37
N GLU A 805 12.60 -12.15 -13.70
CA GLU A 805 13.98 -12.43 -14.10
C GLU A 805 14.88 -12.79 -12.92
N ARG A 806 14.83 -12.01 -11.83
CA ARG A 806 15.83 -12.11 -10.74
C ARG A 806 15.44 -13.13 -9.68
N ILE A 807 14.15 -13.27 -9.38
CA ILE A 807 13.65 -14.01 -8.21
C ILE A 807 12.86 -15.26 -8.62
N TRP A 808 11.75 -15.07 -9.34
CA TRP A 808 10.77 -16.15 -9.54
C TRP A 808 11.15 -17.13 -10.65
N LYS A 809 11.94 -16.70 -11.61
CA LYS A 809 12.34 -17.52 -12.76
C LYS A 809 11.13 -18.15 -13.47
N THR A 810 10.15 -17.32 -13.82
CA THR A 810 8.93 -17.68 -14.54
C THR A 810 8.55 -16.58 -15.54
N GLY A 811 7.44 -16.74 -16.24
CA GLY A 811 7.03 -15.80 -17.27
C GLY A 811 5.53 -15.88 -17.59
N PRO A 812 5.08 -15.22 -18.65
CA PRO A 812 3.67 -15.22 -19.06
C PRO A 812 3.20 -16.63 -19.49
N LEU A 813 1.90 -16.85 -19.37
CA LEU A 813 1.23 -18.01 -19.96
C LEU A 813 1.32 -17.94 -21.49
N ALA A 814 1.50 -19.10 -22.13
CA ALA A 814 1.56 -19.22 -23.58
C ALA A 814 0.23 -18.85 -24.29
#